data_776bd161cd353915a2265fb3a87f31bb
#
_entry.id   776bd161cd353915a2265fb3a87f31bb
#
_cell.length_a   1.000
_cell.length_b   1.000
_cell.length_c   1.000
_cell.angle_alpha   90.00
_cell.angle_beta   90.00
_cell.angle_gamma   90.00
#
_symmetry.space_group_name_H-M   'P 1'
#
loop_
_entity.id
_entity.type
_entity.pdbx_description
1 polymer ?
#
loop_
_entity_poly.entity_id
_entity_poly.type
_entity_poly.pdbx_seq_one_letter_code
_entity_poly.pdbx_strand_id
1 'polypeptide(L)'
;MSPPENRISPLKNPVTSLWGVGAERAGQLARLEITTVEDLLLHRPRRYEDRRHFKKISELTRTEPGTARGTIVALGLNRFRGGSKSVFEIVLDDGTARLHCRWWNLPFMRNYFSRGDEIFVFGRLTETKPRTMDHPESEVIESGEEGFIHINRIAPIYPLTEGLPQRWLRGLIWRTLERFEAQIAEPKPGPDPGEFPTRAKAVRMIHFPEAMSDTDIGRRRLALDEYVELQLQIQSRRKKFEASARALPCRGNNRMMKPFLSELGFKLTESQAGVLREIRADLGGAHPMRRLLQGDVGSGKTVVAGCTALMAIESGFSVALMAPTEILAEQHFRNFKKWFEPLGLGIELRTGSTKTSPGHQAVSNPPPTLFIGTHALFTEGFQLPDLGLVIIDEQHKFGVTQREQLVRKGHYPHLLVMTATPIPRTLGLTLYGDLDVSVIDEMPAGRGKIKTFVRPTDKLPRVFEFIREKISMGRQAYVVYPRVEDSREVKAVTAEFENLRKIFTPFRVGLLHGRVKSGEKEAVMADFRANKVQVLLSTSLVEVGVDVPNATVMLIENAEQFGLAQLHQLRGRIGRGAHESHCILISNARNPEARERLRILEETTDGFKIAEADLKMRGPGELLGREQSGLPKFRFGDLMNDMDLIRRARQLVRAAGETPRRGQT
;
A
#
# COMPACT_ATOMS: atom_id res chain seq x y z
N MET A 1 -44.23 17.76 -20.65
CA MET A 1 -43.21 18.10 -19.68
C MET A 1 -41.86 17.76 -20.33
N SER A 2 -41.08 18.78 -20.65
CA SER A 2 -39.75 18.60 -21.24
C SER A 2 -38.82 17.87 -20.25
N PRO A 3 -37.91 17.01 -20.73
CA PRO A 3 -36.97 16.32 -19.83
C PRO A 3 -36.07 17.35 -19.11
N PRO A 4 -35.67 17.10 -17.86
CA PRO A 4 -34.83 18.02 -17.11
C PRO A 4 -33.50 18.17 -17.86
N GLU A 5 -33.21 19.38 -18.31
CA GLU A 5 -31.89 19.77 -18.82
C GLU A 5 -30.81 19.33 -17.84
N ASN A 6 -29.84 18.64 -18.36
CA ASN A 6 -28.63 18.17 -17.67
C ASN A 6 -27.78 19.41 -17.34
N ARG A 7 -28.18 20.23 -16.34
CA ARG A 7 -27.42 21.40 -15.90
C ARG A 7 -26.13 20.90 -15.26
N ILE A 8 -25.05 21.06 -15.98
CA ILE A 8 -23.69 20.83 -15.45
C ILE A 8 -23.56 21.60 -14.13
N SER A 9 -23.19 20.94 -13.04
CA SER A 9 -22.98 21.60 -11.75
C SER A 9 -22.04 22.78 -11.92
N PRO A 10 -22.36 23.97 -11.40
CA PRO A 10 -21.50 25.15 -11.50
C PRO A 10 -20.09 24.92 -10.91
N LEU A 11 -19.93 23.94 -10.03
CA LEU A 11 -18.64 23.53 -9.50
C LEU A 11 -17.71 22.89 -10.55
N LYS A 12 -18.27 22.37 -11.65
CA LYS A 12 -17.50 21.82 -12.79
C LYS A 12 -17.03 22.90 -13.78
N ASN A 13 -17.43 24.16 -13.58
CA ASN A 13 -16.96 25.26 -14.40
C ASN A 13 -15.44 25.42 -14.25
N PRO A 14 -14.72 25.83 -15.30
CA PRO A 14 -13.29 26.10 -15.22
C PRO A 14 -13.00 27.26 -14.26
N VAL A 15 -11.84 27.23 -13.59
CA VAL A 15 -11.42 28.26 -12.63
C VAL A 15 -11.35 29.67 -13.25
N THR A 16 -11.23 29.77 -14.57
CA THR A 16 -11.28 31.04 -15.31
C THR A 16 -12.62 31.76 -15.22
N SER A 17 -13.68 31.08 -14.79
CA SER A 17 -14.99 31.67 -14.52
C SER A 17 -15.04 32.46 -13.21
N LEU A 18 -14.00 32.34 -12.38
CA LEU A 18 -13.87 33.04 -11.12
C LEU A 18 -13.27 34.44 -11.32
N TRP A 19 -13.82 35.43 -10.61
CA TRP A 19 -13.30 36.79 -10.67
C TRP A 19 -11.83 36.84 -10.14
N GLY A 20 -10.97 37.52 -10.89
CA GLY A 20 -9.56 37.66 -10.60
C GLY A 20 -8.67 36.47 -11.09
N VAL A 21 -9.22 35.53 -11.86
CA VAL A 21 -8.49 34.41 -12.45
C VAL A 21 -8.35 34.63 -13.98
N GLY A 22 -7.30 35.35 -14.39
CA GLY A 22 -6.91 35.43 -15.78
C GLY A 22 -6.08 34.23 -16.28
N ALA A 23 -5.71 34.24 -17.55
CA ALA A 23 -4.98 33.13 -18.20
C ALA A 23 -3.68 32.76 -17.46
N GLU A 24 -2.90 33.71 -16.98
CA GLU A 24 -1.67 33.48 -16.22
C GLU A 24 -1.94 32.74 -14.91
N ARG A 25 -2.93 33.22 -14.14
CA ARG A 25 -3.35 32.59 -12.87
C ARG A 25 -3.93 31.20 -13.07
N ALA A 26 -4.72 31.01 -14.15
CA ALA A 26 -5.23 29.68 -14.51
C ALA A 26 -4.09 28.72 -14.85
N GLY A 27 -3.05 29.17 -15.57
CA GLY A 27 -1.85 28.39 -15.83
C GLY A 27 -1.07 28.01 -14.58
N GLN A 28 -0.98 28.93 -13.59
CA GLN A 28 -0.37 28.66 -12.29
C GLN A 28 -1.19 27.62 -11.48
N LEU A 29 -2.53 27.74 -11.46
CA LEU A 29 -3.43 26.80 -10.80
C LEU A 29 -3.39 25.42 -11.47
N ALA A 30 -3.31 25.34 -12.79
CA ALA A 30 -3.22 24.08 -13.52
C ALA A 30 -1.96 23.26 -13.16
N ARG A 31 -0.83 23.91 -12.82
CA ARG A 31 0.36 23.21 -12.30
C ARG A 31 0.11 22.52 -10.95
N LEU A 32 -0.91 22.95 -10.20
CA LEU A 32 -1.38 22.35 -8.96
C LEU A 32 -2.54 21.37 -9.18
N GLU A 33 -2.81 20.98 -10.42
CA GLU A 33 -3.95 20.14 -10.82
C GLU A 33 -5.32 20.79 -10.50
N ILE A 34 -5.39 22.13 -10.42
CA ILE A 34 -6.62 22.90 -10.17
C ILE A 34 -7.10 23.49 -11.50
N THR A 35 -8.14 22.89 -12.07
CA THR A 35 -8.70 23.29 -13.35
C THR A 35 -10.16 23.76 -13.24
N THR A 36 -10.89 23.23 -12.26
CA THR A 36 -12.29 23.53 -12.00
C THR A 36 -12.49 24.23 -10.66
N VAL A 37 -13.68 24.80 -10.45
CA VAL A 37 -14.09 25.38 -9.16
C VAL A 37 -14.07 24.30 -8.07
N GLU A 38 -14.50 23.06 -8.38
CA GLU A 38 -14.46 21.94 -7.44
C GLU A 38 -13.02 21.59 -7.06
N ASP A 39 -12.07 21.54 -8.02
CA ASP A 39 -10.67 21.27 -7.70
C ASP A 39 -10.09 22.31 -6.74
N LEU A 40 -10.48 23.59 -6.91
CA LEU A 40 -10.06 24.67 -6.02
C LEU A 40 -10.60 24.46 -4.60
N LEU A 41 -11.88 24.11 -4.46
CA LEU A 41 -12.52 23.85 -3.16
C LEU A 41 -12.06 22.55 -2.50
N LEU A 42 -11.48 21.64 -3.26
CA LEU A 42 -10.87 20.40 -2.76
C LEU A 42 -9.33 20.48 -2.66
N HIS A 43 -8.75 21.68 -2.85
CA HIS A 43 -7.30 21.87 -2.72
C HIS A 43 -6.89 21.84 -1.26
N ARG A 44 -6.36 20.72 -0.81
CA ARG A 44 -6.04 20.45 0.61
C ARG A 44 -4.91 21.33 1.12
N PRO A 45 -5.07 22.05 2.25
CA PRO A 45 -3.97 22.70 2.93
C PRO A 45 -2.89 21.70 3.38
N ARG A 46 -1.63 22.10 3.31
CA ARG A 46 -0.48 21.30 3.77
C ARG A 46 -0.36 21.28 5.29
N ARG A 47 -0.65 22.40 5.93
CA ARG A 47 -0.62 22.59 7.38
C ARG A 47 -1.49 23.78 7.76
N TYR A 48 -1.65 23.98 9.08
CA TYR A 48 -2.38 25.11 9.65
C TYR A 48 -1.49 25.87 10.63
N GLU A 49 -1.72 27.19 10.73
CA GLU A 49 -1.06 28.08 11.67
C GLU A 49 -2.13 28.77 12.50
N ASP A 50 -2.10 28.57 13.82
CA ASP A 50 -3.00 29.29 14.72
C ASP A 50 -2.48 30.71 14.93
N ARG A 51 -3.18 31.68 14.34
CA ARG A 51 -2.84 33.11 14.36
C ARG A 51 -3.80 33.94 15.23
N ARG A 52 -4.55 33.27 16.11
CA ARG A 52 -5.52 33.90 16.99
C ARG A 52 -4.90 34.50 18.28
N HIS A 53 -3.71 34.05 18.64
CA HIS A 53 -3.01 34.47 19.85
C HIS A 53 -2.08 35.64 19.52
N PHE A 54 -2.47 36.83 20.02
CA PHE A 54 -1.66 38.03 19.87
C PHE A 54 -0.60 38.07 20.96
N LYS A 55 0.65 38.28 20.58
CA LYS A 55 1.77 38.56 21.48
C LYS A 55 2.00 40.08 21.51
N LYS A 56 2.36 40.63 22.67
CA LYS A 56 2.89 41.98 22.71
C LYS A 56 4.17 42.07 21.89
N ILE A 57 4.43 43.20 21.24
CA ILE A 57 5.65 43.36 20.44
C ILE A 57 6.90 43.08 21.28
N SER A 58 6.87 43.44 22.58
CA SER A 58 7.95 43.15 23.53
C SER A 58 8.21 41.68 23.78
N GLU A 59 7.20 40.79 23.56
CA GLU A 59 7.27 39.35 23.81
C GLU A 59 7.65 38.52 22.56
N LEU A 60 7.71 39.17 21.37
CA LEU A 60 8.10 38.49 20.14
C LEU A 60 9.54 38.01 20.22
N THR A 61 9.78 36.79 19.66
CA THR A 61 11.08 36.14 19.71
C THR A 61 11.57 35.78 18.30
N ARG A 62 12.87 35.43 18.15
CA ARG A 62 13.44 34.91 16.92
C ARG A 62 13.18 33.41 16.71
N THR A 63 12.80 32.71 17.76
CA THR A 63 12.64 31.24 17.73
C THR A 63 11.32 30.83 17.12
N GLU A 64 10.24 31.56 17.37
CA GLU A 64 8.90 31.24 16.93
C GLU A 64 8.25 32.39 16.17
N PRO A 65 7.43 32.11 15.14
CA PRO A 65 6.58 33.14 14.57
C PRO A 65 5.51 33.59 15.57
N GLY A 66 5.10 34.84 15.49
CA GLY A 66 4.08 35.40 16.37
C GLY A 66 3.20 36.39 15.63
N THR A 67 1.96 36.54 16.10
CA THR A 67 1.04 37.59 15.67
C THR A 67 1.13 38.78 16.63
N ALA A 68 1.33 39.98 16.09
CA ALA A 68 1.26 41.22 16.85
C ALA A 68 0.22 42.15 16.21
N ARG A 69 -0.37 43.00 17.07
CA ARG A 69 -1.26 44.10 16.69
C ARG A 69 -0.59 45.41 17.08
N GLY A 70 -0.71 46.43 16.25
CA GLY A 70 -0.15 47.72 16.54
C GLY A 70 -0.60 48.81 15.57
N THR A 71 -0.38 50.05 15.95
CA THR A 71 -0.67 51.21 15.12
C THR A 71 0.56 51.64 14.34
N ILE A 72 0.41 51.99 13.07
CA ILE A 72 1.50 52.50 12.22
C ILE A 72 1.87 53.92 12.68
N VAL A 73 3.03 54.05 13.28
CA VAL A 73 3.53 55.36 13.74
C VAL A 73 4.46 56.01 12.71
N ALA A 74 5.10 55.22 11.88
CA ALA A 74 5.95 55.71 10.79
C ALA A 74 5.94 54.75 9.59
N LEU A 75 6.13 55.28 8.39
CA LEU A 75 6.30 54.51 7.16
C LEU A 75 7.28 55.24 6.21
N GLY A 76 8.04 54.47 5.42
CA GLY A 76 9.02 55.03 4.51
C GLY A 76 9.39 54.04 3.39
N LEU A 77 9.72 54.61 2.20
CA LEU A 77 10.23 53.83 1.09
C LEU A 77 11.64 54.31 0.77
N ASN A 78 12.62 53.47 1.05
CA ASN A 78 14.03 53.74 0.76
C ASN A 78 14.45 53.00 -0.54
N ARG A 79 15.17 53.71 -1.42
CA ARG A 79 15.70 53.14 -2.66
C ARG A 79 17.24 53.21 -2.64
N PHE A 80 17.88 52.14 -3.04
CA PHE A 80 19.34 51.95 -3.05
C PHE A 80 19.86 51.63 -4.44
N ARG A 81 21.14 51.84 -4.65
CA ARG A 81 21.86 51.49 -5.91
C ARG A 81 21.16 52.03 -7.16
N GLY A 82 20.92 53.37 -7.20
CA GLY A 82 20.30 53.99 -8.37
C GLY A 82 18.87 53.56 -8.68
N GLY A 83 18.15 53.01 -7.69
CA GLY A 83 16.73 52.59 -7.83
C GLY A 83 16.52 51.09 -8.11
N SER A 84 17.58 50.29 -8.27
CA SER A 84 17.49 48.85 -8.56
C SER A 84 17.06 47.99 -7.35
N LYS A 85 17.23 48.50 -6.14
CA LYS A 85 16.74 47.85 -4.89
C LYS A 85 15.93 48.83 -4.07
N SER A 86 14.87 48.36 -3.47
CA SER A 86 14.00 49.13 -2.59
C SER A 86 13.67 48.38 -1.34
N VAL A 87 13.45 49.09 -0.25
CA VAL A 87 12.83 48.58 0.96
C VAL A 87 11.68 49.52 1.39
N PHE A 88 10.51 48.97 1.50
CA PHE A 88 9.39 49.63 2.14
C PHE A 88 9.36 49.18 3.59
N GLU A 89 9.31 50.14 4.53
CA GLU A 89 9.32 49.89 5.97
C GLU A 89 8.17 50.61 6.63
N ILE A 90 7.51 49.93 7.55
CA ILE A 90 6.57 50.54 8.51
C ILE A 90 7.03 50.26 9.93
N VAL A 91 6.74 51.17 10.83
CA VAL A 91 7.00 51.00 12.26
C VAL A 91 5.68 50.94 12.99
N LEU A 92 5.47 49.82 13.67
CA LEU A 92 4.30 49.57 14.49
C LEU A 92 4.62 49.86 15.96
N ASP A 93 3.65 50.39 16.67
CA ASP A 93 3.72 50.62 18.11
C ASP A 93 2.45 50.05 18.77
N ASP A 94 2.61 49.20 19.78
CA ASP A 94 1.52 48.62 20.59
C ASP A 94 1.51 49.13 22.03
N GLY A 95 2.32 50.17 22.32
CA GLY A 95 2.54 50.71 23.65
C GLY A 95 3.54 49.92 24.50
N THR A 96 4.02 48.77 24.07
CA THR A 96 5.02 47.94 24.79
C THR A 96 6.41 48.03 24.15
N ALA A 97 6.44 48.11 22.82
CA ALA A 97 7.66 48.22 22.02
C ALA A 97 7.33 48.65 20.58
N ARG A 98 8.38 48.95 19.81
CA ARG A 98 8.26 49.23 18.38
C ARG A 98 8.74 48.03 17.55
N LEU A 99 8.01 47.74 16.45
CA LEU A 99 8.30 46.69 15.52
C LEU A 99 8.49 47.25 14.11
N HIS A 100 9.65 47.04 13.52
CA HIS A 100 9.98 47.41 12.17
C HIS A 100 9.60 46.27 11.23
N CYS A 101 8.68 46.51 10.29
CA CYS A 101 8.24 45.55 9.29
C CYS A 101 8.77 45.99 7.91
N ARG A 102 9.57 45.16 7.24
CA ARG A 102 10.28 45.49 6.01
C ARG A 102 9.85 44.59 4.86
N TRP A 103 9.59 45.20 3.70
CA TRP A 103 9.32 44.48 2.42
C TRP A 103 10.37 44.89 1.41
N TRP A 104 11.28 43.97 1.10
CA TRP A 104 12.35 44.16 0.14
C TRP A 104 11.86 44.01 -1.30
N ASN A 105 12.17 44.95 -2.17
CA ASN A 105 11.82 44.99 -3.59
C ASN A 105 10.31 44.96 -3.87
N LEU A 106 9.49 45.41 -2.94
CA LEU A 106 8.04 45.50 -3.04
C LEU A 106 7.55 46.95 -2.80
N PRO A 107 7.93 47.92 -3.66
CA PRO A 107 7.61 49.34 -3.44
C PRO A 107 6.11 49.62 -3.49
N PHE A 108 5.30 48.77 -4.14
CA PHE A 108 3.85 48.91 -4.21
C PHE A 108 3.15 48.69 -2.86
N MET A 109 3.83 48.07 -1.89
CA MET A 109 3.28 47.91 -0.52
C MET A 109 2.93 49.25 0.15
N ARG A 110 3.59 50.35 -0.26
CA ARG A 110 3.27 51.69 0.18
C ARG A 110 1.79 52.08 -0.02
N ASN A 111 1.13 51.55 -1.01
CA ASN A 111 -0.25 51.88 -1.37
C ASN A 111 -1.29 51.18 -0.46
N TYR A 112 -0.85 50.27 0.41
CA TYR A 112 -1.72 49.51 1.29
C TYR A 112 -1.77 50.01 2.73
N PHE A 113 -0.92 50.95 3.08
CA PHE A 113 -0.78 51.40 4.49
C PHE A 113 -0.74 52.89 4.56
N SER A 114 -1.39 53.43 5.62
CA SER A 114 -1.36 54.84 6.01
C SER A 114 -0.90 54.97 7.44
N ARG A 115 -0.32 56.14 7.78
CA ARG A 115 0.03 56.44 9.14
C ARG A 115 -1.24 56.55 9.98
N GLY A 116 -1.27 55.88 11.14
CA GLY A 116 -2.44 55.79 12.03
C GLY A 116 -3.27 54.53 11.78
N ASP A 117 -3.05 53.76 10.69
CA ASP A 117 -3.72 52.50 10.53
C ASP A 117 -3.35 51.53 11.64
N GLU A 118 -4.36 50.83 12.14
CA GLU A 118 -4.17 49.72 13.05
C GLU A 118 -4.06 48.44 12.22
N ILE A 119 -3.00 47.66 12.42
CA ILE A 119 -2.77 46.47 11.63
C ILE A 119 -2.37 45.28 12.47
N PHE A 120 -2.67 44.11 11.96
CA PHE A 120 -2.06 42.84 12.38
C PHE A 120 -0.87 42.49 11.51
N VAL A 121 0.17 41.95 12.16
CA VAL A 121 1.33 41.36 11.46
C VAL A 121 1.62 39.99 12.02
N PHE A 122 1.98 39.06 11.13
CA PHE A 122 2.41 37.72 11.50
C PHE A 122 3.75 37.41 10.86
N GLY A 123 4.71 37.00 11.67
CA GLY A 123 6.05 36.70 11.20
C GLY A 123 6.98 36.29 12.34
N ARG A 124 8.24 36.16 11.99
CA ARG A 124 9.34 35.89 12.92
C ARG A 124 10.27 37.10 12.96
N LEU A 125 10.77 37.43 14.15
CA LEU A 125 11.80 38.46 14.23
C LEU A 125 13.07 38.03 13.51
N THR A 126 13.55 38.87 12.60
CA THR A 126 14.88 38.73 11.95
C THR A 126 15.96 39.39 12.81
N GLU A 127 15.63 40.54 13.45
CA GLU A 127 16.50 41.29 14.36
C GLU A 127 15.77 41.62 15.65
N THR A 128 16.52 41.77 16.75
CA THR A 128 15.96 42.08 18.06
C THR A 128 16.21 43.53 18.50
N LYS A 129 17.19 44.21 17.88
CA LYS A 129 17.56 45.63 18.15
C LYS A 129 17.96 46.32 16.84
N PRO A 130 17.06 47.09 16.20
CA PRO A 130 15.62 47.22 16.52
C PRO A 130 14.89 45.89 16.22
N ARG A 131 13.74 45.70 16.89
CA ARG A 131 12.87 44.55 16.61
C ARG A 131 12.38 44.64 15.16
N THR A 132 12.75 43.68 14.32
CA THR A 132 12.47 43.72 12.89
C THR A 132 11.88 42.42 12.40
N MET A 133 10.89 42.49 11.51
CA MET A 133 10.37 41.41 10.73
C MET A 133 10.55 41.71 9.23
N ASP A 134 11.14 40.78 8.46
CA ASP A 134 11.21 40.88 7.02
C ASP A 134 10.05 40.14 6.39
N HIS A 135 9.38 40.78 5.43
CA HIS A 135 8.23 40.23 4.72
C HIS A 135 7.12 39.62 5.61
N PRO A 136 6.71 40.27 6.73
CA PRO A 136 5.58 39.74 7.52
C PRO A 136 4.32 39.70 6.68
N GLU A 137 3.44 38.69 6.93
CA GLU A 137 2.06 38.79 6.50
C GLU A 137 1.38 39.88 7.32
N SER A 138 0.63 40.75 6.66
CA SER A 138 0.01 41.92 7.31
C SER A 138 -1.40 42.12 6.81
N GLU A 139 -2.28 42.64 7.70
CA GLU A 139 -3.69 42.91 7.40
C GLU A 139 -4.12 44.16 8.14
N VAL A 140 -4.66 45.15 7.39
CA VAL A 140 -5.21 46.40 7.98
C VAL A 140 -6.53 46.07 8.66
N ILE A 141 -6.75 46.58 9.87
CA ILE A 141 -7.98 46.45 10.61
C ILE A 141 -8.96 47.52 10.09
N GLU A 142 -9.80 47.13 9.15
CA GLU A 142 -10.89 47.98 8.69
C GLU A 142 -12.11 47.77 9.60
N SER A 143 -12.81 48.85 9.92
CA SER A 143 -14.06 48.82 10.68
C SER A 143 -15.21 48.35 9.79
N GLY A 144 -15.28 47.03 9.57
CA GLY A 144 -16.33 46.37 8.77
C GLY A 144 -16.31 44.85 8.92
N GLU A 145 -17.47 44.21 8.73
CA GLU A 145 -17.71 42.79 9.00
C GLU A 145 -17.06 41.81 8.01
N GLU A 146 -16.24 42.21 7.05
CA GLU A 146 -15.46 41.31 6.24
C GLU A 146 -14.36 40.71 7.10
N GLY A 147 -14.70 39.58 7.70
CA GLY A 147 -13.86 38.85 8.64
C GLY A 147 -12.45 38.64 8.13
N PHE A 148 -11.49 38.87 9.00
CA PHE A 148 -10.05 38.68 8.75
C PHE A 148 -9.76 37.35 8.12
N ILE A 149 -9.37 37.34 6.81
CA ILE A 149 -9.13 36.11 6.03
C ILE A 149 -7.74 35.54 6.33
N HIS A 150 -6.79 36.34 6.73
CA HIS A 150 -5.38 35.98 6.81
C HIS A 150 -4.83 35.88 8.23
N ILE A 151 -5.37 36.69 9.14
CA ILE A 151 -4.91 36.82 10.53
C ILE A 151 -6.13 36.76 11.46
N ASN A 152 -5.91 36.62 12.76
CA ASN A 152 -6.95 36.42 13.79
C ASN A 152 -7.81 35.16 13.58
N ARG A 153 -7.21 34.12 13.00
CA ARG A 153 -7.84 32.82 12.79
C ARG A 153 -6.81 31.71 12.67
N ILE A 154 -7.27 30.50 12.61
CA ILE A 154 -6.45 29.36 12.16
C ILE A 154 -6.32 29.49 10.63
N ALA A 155 -5.12 29.83 10.17
CA ALA A 155 -4.84 30.12 8.76
C ALA A 155 -4.34 28.86 8.04
N PRO A 156 -4.98 28.43 6.93
CA PRO A 156 -4.50 27.33 6.10
C PRO A 156 -3.27 27.77 5.31
N ILE A 157 -2.30 26.87 5.21
CA ILE A 157 -1.09 27.02 4.38
C ILE A 157 -1.17 25.99 3.25
N TYR A 158 -1.31 26.47 2.02
CA TYR A 158 -1.47 25.62 0.84
C TYR A 158 -0.14 25.25 0.19
N PRO A 159 -0.05 24.11 -0.51
CA PRO A 159 0.96 23.89 -1.52
C PRO A 159 0.86 24.99 -2.58
N LEU A 160 2.00 25.51 -3.03
CA LEU A 160 2.08 26.60 -4.01
C LEU A 160 2.97 26.20 -5.20
N THR A 161 2.81 26.93 -6.29
CA THR A 161 3.73 26.95 -7.43
C THR A 161 4.36 28.33 -7.59
N GLU A 162 5.42 28.43 -8.39
CA GLU A 162 6.11 29.67 -8.67
C GLU A 162 5.14 30.76 -9.16
N GLY A 163 5.25 31.95 -8.57
CA GLY A 163 4.44 33.11 -8.91
C GLY A 163 3.04 33.14 -8.25
N LEU A 164 2.62 32.11 -7.48
CA LEU A 164 1.31 32.08 -6.84
C LEU A 164 1.41 32.43 -5.34
N PRO A 165 0.96 33.63 -4.91
CA PRO A 165 1.05 34.02 -3.50
C PRO A 165 0.00 33.31 -2.63
N GLN A 166 0.40 32.91 -1.41
CA GLN A 166 -0.48 32.27 -0.41
C GLN A 166 -1.72 33.11 -0.08
N ARG A 167 -1.51 34.43 0.11
CA ARG A 167 -2.58 35.37 0.42
C ARG A 167 -3.64 35.42 -0.68
N TRP A 168 -3.20 35.48 -1.94
CA TRP A 168 -4.10 35.50 -3.10
C TRP A 168 -4.93 34.22 -3.20
N LEU A 169 -4.29 33.04 -3.04
CA LEU A 169 -4.99 31.75 -3.11
C LEU A 169 -6.02 31.60 -1.98
N ARG A 170 -5.65 31.99 -0.76
CA ARG A 170 -6.57 31.97 0.39
C ARG A 170 -7.78 32.87 0.15
N GLY A 171 -7.57 34.09 -0.34
CA GLY A 171 -8.64 35.01 -0.69
C GLY A 171 -9.53 34.52 -1.82
N LEU A 172 -8.95 33.86 -2.84
CA LEU A 172 -9.73 33.24 -3.90
C LEU A 172 -10.64 32.12 -3.38
N ILE A 173 -10.09 31.22 -2.54
CA ILE A 173 -10.87 30.12 -1.93
C ILE A 173 -11.98 30.66 -1.05
N TRP A 174 -11.73 31.72 -0.25
CA TRP A 174 -12.75 32.35 0.57
C TRP A 174 -13.93 32.82 -0.29
N ARG A 175 -13.68 33.69 -1.27
CA ARG A 175 -14.73 34.21 -2.17
C ARG A 175 -15.46 33.09 -2.92
N THR A 176 -14.75 32.03 -3.25
CA THR A 176 -15.34 30.86 -3.96
C THR A 176 -16.27 30.11 -3.01
N LEU A 177 -15.91 29.91 -1.75
CA LEU A 177 -16.78 29.31 -0.75
C LEU A 177 -18.04 30.14 -0.52
N GLU A 178 -17.90 31.46 -0.28
CA GLU A 178 -19.06 32.36 -0.10
C GLU A 178 -20.06 32.24 -1.25
N ARG A 179 -19.57 32.07 -2.48
CA ARG A 179 -20.43 31.98 -3.66
C ARG A 179 -21.02 30.61 -3.92
N PHE A 180 -20.27 29.53 -3.64
CA PHE A 180 -20.60 28.20 -4.13
C PHE A 180 -20.87 27.18 -3.01
N GLU A 181 -20.72 27.49 -1.75
CA GLU A 181 -20.91 26.55 -0.64
C GLU A 181 -22.29 25.86 -0.67
N ALA A 182 -23.36 26.64 -0.89
CA ALA A 182 -24.73 26.12 -0.97
C ALA A 182 -24.95 25.15 -2.15
N GLN A 183 -24.04 25.12 -3.11
CA GLN A 183 -24.09 24.25 -4.30
C GLN A 183 -23.28 22.98 -4.13
N ILE A 184 -22.57 22.82 -3.01
CA ILE A 184 -21.83 21.59 -2.69
C ILE A 184 -22.82 20.53 -2.25
N ALA A 185 -23.12 19.61 -3.18
CA ALA A 185 -24.09 18.54 -2.93
C ALA A 185 -23.51 17.41 -2.06
N GLU A 186 -24.38 16.78 -1.28
CA GLU A 186 -24.06 15.53 -0.59
C GLU A 186 -23.91 14.38 -1.59
N PRO A 187 -22.88 13.52 -1.47
CA PRO A 187 -22.76 12.32 -2.28
C PRO A 187 -23.84 11.30 -1.91
N LYS A 188 -24.18 10.43 -2.84
CA LYS A 188 -25.11 9.32 -2.63
C LYS A 188 -24.42 7.99 -2.96
N PRO A 189 -24.38 7.03 -2.01
CA PRO A 189 -24.83 7.13 -0.61
C PRO A 189 -23.94 8.04 0.23
N GLY A 190 -24.53 8.74 1.18
CA GLY A 190 -23.85 9.58 2.18
C GLY A 190 -23.94 8.96 3.59
N PRO A 191 -23.19 9.49 4.57
CA PRO A 191 -23.32 9.09 5.97
C PRO A 191 -24.68 9.48 6.55
N ASP A 192 -25.05 8.85 7.67
CA ASP A 192 -26.29 9.18 8.38
C ASP A 192 -26.24 10.60 8.94
N PRO A 193 -27.40 11.30 8.98
CA PRO A 193 -27.47 12.63 9.54
C PRO A 193 -26.95 12.65 10.99
N GLY A 194 -26.00 13.55 11.28
CA GLY A 194 -25.40 13.72 12.61
C GLY A 194 -24.14 12.89 12.86
N GLU A 195 -23.82 11.92 12.03
CA GLU A 195 -22.58 11.13 12.16
C GLU A 195 -21.35 11.96 11.74
N PHE A 196 -21.50 12.74 10.67
CA PHE A 196 -20.47 13.65 10.14
C PHE A 196 -21.08 15.00 9.81
N PRO A 197 -20.27 16.08 9.70
CA PRO A 197 -20.73 17.34 9.14
C PRO A 197 -21.18 17.16 7.68
N THR A 198 -22.00 18.04 7.16
CA THR A 198 -22.31 18.08 5.73
C THR A 198 -21.02 18.26 4.90
N ARG A 199 -21.03 17.82 3.65
CA ARG A 199 -19.86 17.99 2.76
C ARG A 199 -19.48 19.46 2.62
N ALA A 200 -20.45 20.36 2.48
CA ALA A 200 -20.23 21.80 2.41
C ALA A 200 -19.51 22.31 3.67
N LYS A 201 -20.03 21.96 4.87
CA LYS A 201 -19.40 22.31 6.14
C LYS A 201 -18.00 21.73 6.27
N ALA A 202 -17.77 20.49 5.84
CA ALA A 202 -16.45 19.85 5.85
C ALA A 202 -15.43 20.60 4.96
N VAL A 203 -15.85 21.04 3.76
CA VAL A 203 -15.01 21.86 2.87
C VAL A 203 -14.68 23.19 3.56
N ARG A 204 -15.65 23.86 4.21
CA ARG A 204 -15.38 25.08 4.98
C ARG A 204 -14.41 24.81 6.13
N MET A 205 -14.58 23.72 6.88
CA MET A 205 -13.72 23.33 8.00
C MET A 205 -12.26 23.13 7.61
N ILE A 206 -11.98 22.54 6.44
CA ILE A 206 -10.58 22.35 6.00
C ILE A 206 -9.92 23.66 5.52
N HIS A 207 -10.69 24.65 5.10
CA HIS A 207 -10.15 25.92 4.61
C HIS A 207 -10.16 27.01 5.68
N PHE A 208 -11.19 27.06 6.49
CA PHE A 208 -11.39 28.08 7.51
C PHE A 208 -11.91 27.50 8.83
N PRO A 209 -11.10 26.65 9.47
CA PRO A 209 -11.49 26.01 10.72
C PRO A 209 -11.64 27.04 11.86
N GLU A 210 -12.60 26.83 12.74
CA GLU A 210 -12.79 27.61 13.97
C GLU A 210 -11.94 27.05 15.11
N ALA A 211 -11.77 25.71 15.15
CA ALA A 211 -10.90 24.99 16.07
C ALA A 211 -9.90 24.11 15.33
N MET A 212 -8.76 23.79 15.92
CA MET A 212 -7.78 22.87 15.30
C MET A 212 -8.37 21.48 15.06
N SER A 213 -9.31 21.03 15.88
CA SER A 213 -10.06 19.78 15.70
C SER A 213 -10.87 19.73 14.41
N ASP A 214 -11.38 20.88 13.94
CA ASP A 214 -12.19 20.95 12.70
C ASP A 214 -11.40 20.48 11.49
N THR A 215 -10.09 20.70 11.48
CA THR A 215 -9.21 20.31 10.38
C THR A 215 -9.22 18.79 10.15
N ASP A 216 -9.24 17.98 11.23
CA ASP A 216 -9.33 16.52 11.12
C ASP A 216 -10.77 16.07 10.87
N ILE A 217 -11.75 16.67 11.51
CA ILE A 217 -13.18 16.36 11.27
C ILE A 217 -13.54 16.58 9.81
N GLY A 218 -13.17 17.74 9.24
CA GLY A 218 -13.40 18.04 7.82
C GLY A 218 -12.67 17.11 6.90
N ARG A 219 -11.38 16.83 7.18
CA ARG A 219 -10.59 15.86 6.41
C ARG A 219 -11.23 14.47 6.40
N ARG A 220 -11.61 13.94 7.56
CA ARG A 220 -12.22 12.62 7.70
C ARG A 220 -13.54 12.50 6.95
N ARG A 221 -14.34 13.57 6.98
CA ARG A 221 -15.60 13.61 6.19
C ARG A 221 -15.34 13.50 4.68
N LEU A 222 -14.37 14.28 4.16
CA LEU A 222 -14.03 14.26 2.74
C LEU A 222 -13.30 12.96 2.34
N ALA A 223 -12.50 12.38 3.23
CA ALA A 223 -11.90 11.06 3.03
C ALA A 223 -12.97 9.96 2.90
N LEU A 224 -14.04 10.03 3.72
CA LEU A 224 -15.17 9.10 3.60
C LEU A 224 -15.82 9.17 2.21
N ASP A 225 -15.98 10.37 1.64
CA ASP A 225 -16.52 10.54 0.28
C ASP A 225 -15.64 9.86 -0.77
N GLU A 226 -14.32 10.03 -0.68
CA GLU A 226 -13.37 9.36 -1.58
C GLU A 226 -13.45 7.83 -1.47
N TYR A 227 -13.59 7.30 -0.26
CA TYR A 227 -13.76 5.85 -0.04
C TYR A 227 -15.11 5.32 -0.52
N VAL A 228 -16.18 6.09 -0.37
CA VAL A 228 -17.51 5.73 -0.92
C VAL A 228 -17.44 5.68 -2.45
N GLU A 229 -16.83 6.67 -3.09
CA GLU A 229 -16.63 6.68 -4.54
C GLU A 229 -15.85 5.46 -5.03
N LEU A 230 -14.73 5.13 -4.35
CA LEU A 230 -13.95 3.93 -4.64
C LEU A 230 -14.80 2.67 -4.52
N GLN A 231 -15.58 2.52 -3.44
CA GLN A 231 -16.43 1.34 -3.23
C GLN A 231 -17.54 1.23 -4.28
N LEU A 232 -18.08 2.34 -4.75
CA LEU A 232 -19.06 2.37 -5.86
C LEU A 232 -18.44 1.91 -7.18
N GLN A 233 -17.21 2.36 -7.48
CA GLN A 233 -16.47 1.92 -8.67
C GLN A 233 -16.19 0.41 -8.63
N ILE A 234 -15.75 -0.11 -7.47
CA ILE A 234 -15.54 -1.54 -7.25
C ILE A 234 -16.85 -2.31 -7.45
N GLN A 235 -17.95 -1.87 -6.83
CA GLN A 235 -19.24 -2.51 -6.95
C GLN A 235 -19.78 -2.49 -8.40
N SER A 236 -19.56 -1.39 -9.11
CA SER A 236 -19.95 -1.27 -10.53
C SER A 236 -19.19 -2.27 -11.42
N ARG A 237 -17.87 -2.42 -11.21
CA ARG A 237 -17.06 -3.43 -11.91
C ARG A 237 -17.53 -4.85 -11.59
N ARG A 238 -17.81 -5.13 -10.32
CA ARG A 238 -18.34 -6.43 -9.87
C ARG A 238 -19.69 -6.74 -10.53
N LYS A 239 -20.65 -5.83 -10.51
CA LYS A 239 -21.95 -6.00 -11.15
C LYS A 239 -21.86 -6.23 -12.65
N LYS A 240 -20.96 -5.51 -13.36
CA LYS A 240 -20.72 -5.73 -14.80
C LYS A 240 -20.18 -7.15 -15.06
N PHE A 241 -19.26 -7.63 -14.24
CA PHE A 241 -18.73 -8.99 -14.34
C PHE A 241 -19.83 -10.04 -14.05
N GLU A 242 -20.57 -9.89 -12.96
CA GLU A 242 -21.65 -10.80 -12.55
C GLU A 242 -22.79 -10.88 -13.59
N ALA A 243 -23.06 -9.78 -14.30
CA ALA A 243 -24.05 -9.75 -15.37
C ALA A 243 -23.63 -10.54 -16.61
N SER A 244 -22.32 -10.68 -16.85
CA SER A 244 -21.78 -11.36 -18.04
C SER A 244 -21.34 -12.81 -17.77
N ALA A 245 -21.18 -13.20 -16.50
CA ALA A 245 -20.58 -14.48 -16.10
C ALA A 245 -21.57 -15.34 -15.30
N ARG A 246 -21.73 -16.59 -15.73
CA ARG A 246 -22.43 -17.62 -14.96
C ARG A 246 -21.43 -18.54 -14.28
N ALA A 247 -21.68 -18.89 -13.01
CA ALA A 247 -20.84 -19.83 -12.29
C ALA A 247 -20.95 -21.25 -12.83
N LEU A 248 -19.81 -21.94 -12.85
CA LEU A 248 -19.77 -23.39 -13.05
C LEU A 248 -20.02 -24.08 -11.71
N PRO A 249 -20.80 -25.20 -11.65
CA PRO A 249 -21.14 -25.85 -10.39
C PRO A 249 -19.96 -26.68 -9.83
N CYS A 250 -19.00 -26.02 -9.19
CA CYS A 250 -17.76 -26.64 -8.70
C CYS A 250 -17.75 -26.99 -7.21
N ARG A 251 -18.94 -27.21 -6.58
CA ARG A 251 -19.09 -27.40 -5.10
C ARG A 251 -18.48 -28.70 -4.58
N GLY A 252 -18.34 -29.73 -5.44
CA GLY A 252 -17.88 -31.06 -5.05
C GLY A 252 -18.91 -31.84 -4.21
N ASN A 253 -18.64 -33.13 -4.01
CA ASN A 253 -19.50 -34.05 -3.27
C ASN A 253 -18.80 -34.79 -2.09
N ASN A 254 -17.55 -34.42 -1.79
CA ASN A 254 -16.67 -35.00 -0.75
C ASN A 254 -16.21 -36.47 -1.01
N ARG A 255 -16.42 -37.02 -2.17
CA ARG A 255 -16.00 -38.39 -2.49
C ARG A 255 -14.48 -38.56 -2.46
N MET A 256 -13.75 -37.58 -2.99
CA MET A 256 -12.27 -37.55 -3.01
C MET A 256 -11.71 -36.78 -1.83
N MET A 257 -12.44 -35.76 -1.35
CA MET A 257 -12.04 -34.91 -0.24
C MET A 257 -11.85 -35.69 1.08
N LYS A 258 -12.77 -36.63 1.40
CA LYS A 258 -12.68 -37.40 2.64
C LYS A 258 -11.43 -38.30 2.68
N PRO A 259 -11.15 -39.15 1.68
CA PRO A 259 -9.91 -39.94 1.62
C PRO A 259 -8.66 -39.03 1.68
N PHE A 260 -8.65 -37.95 0.91
CA PHE A 260 -7.53 -37.00 0.92
C PHE A 260 -7.22 -36.48 2.33
N LEU A 261 -8.23 -36.00 3.05
CA LEU A 261 -8.06 -35.47 4.41
C LEU A 261 -7.61 -36.55 5.40
N SER A 262 -8.01 -37.80 5.23
CA SER A 262 -7.56 -38.91 6.10
C SER A 262 -6.08 -39.28 5.87
N GLU A 263 -5.57 -39.09 4.65
CA GLU A 263 -4.19 -39.43 4.28
C GLU A 263 -3.17 -38.31 4.53
N LEU A 264 -3.65 -37.07 4.83
CA LEU A 264 -2.74 -35.92 5.05
C LEU A 264 -1.79 -36.09 6.25
N GLY A 265 -2.11 -36.97 7.22
CA GLY A 265 -1.33 -37.19 8.42
C GLY A 265 -1.41 -36.06 9.46
N PHE A 266 -2.24 -35.04 9.22
CA PHE A 266 -2.53 -33.94 10.16
C PHE A 266 -3.97 -33.45 9.96
N LYS A 267 -4.51 -32.81 11.00
CA LYS A 267 -5.85 -32.20 10.95
C LYS A 267 -5.76 -30.74 10.46
N LEU A 268 -6.76 -30.31 9.71
CA LEU A 268 -6.91 -28.90 9.37
C LEU A 268 -7.14 -28.07 10.62
N THR A 269 -6.61 -26.84 10.63
CA THR A 269 -6.94 -25.87 11.69
C THR A 269 -8.38 -25.37 11.52
N GLU A 270 -8.96 -24.79 12.57
CA GLU A 270 -10.33 -24.25 12.47
C GLU A 270 -10.41 -23.10 11.47
N SER A 271 -9.36 -22.27 11.39
CA SER A 271 -9.23 -21.20 10.39
C SER A 271 -9.23 -21.76 8.97
N GLN A 272 -8.46 -22.82 8.68
CA GLN A 272 -8.46 -23.47 7.37
C GLN A 272 -9.82 -24.09 7.02
N ALA A 273 -10.46 -24.74 7.99
CA ALA A 273 -11.81 -25.32 7.81
C ALA A 273 -12.85 -24.24 7.57
N GLY A 274 -12.76 -23.11 8.27
CA GLY A 274 -13.60 -21.93 8.07
C GLY A 274 -13.51 -21.39 6.64
N VAL A 275 -12.27 -21.18 6.17
CA VAL A 275 -12.00 -20.72 4.81
C VAL A 275 -12.52 -21.70 3.75
N LEU A 276 -12.38 -23.00 3.96
CA LEU A 276 -12.93 -24.00 3.02
C LEU A 276 -14.47 -24.00 2.98
N ARG A 277 -15.14 -23.68 4.08
CA ARG A 277 -16.61 -23.49 4.10
C ARG A 277 -17.01 -22.26 3.26
N GLU A 278 -16.29 -21.15 3.36
CA GLU A 278 -16.50 -19.94 2.53
C GLU A 278 -16.29 -20.24 1.05
N ILE A 279 -15.17 -20.86 0.69
CA ILE A 279 -14.83 -21.24 -0.68
C ILE A 279 -15.90 -22.16 -1.27
N ARG A 280 -16.35 -23.16 -0.53
CA ARG A 280 -17.39 -24.10 -0.98
C ARG A 280 -18.74 -23.41 -1.21
N ALA A 281 -19.08 -22.44 -0.37
CA ALA A 281 -20.30 -21.64 -0.57
C ALA A 281 -20.22 -20.86 -1.88
N ASP A 282 -19.08 -20.24 -2.16
CA ASP A 282 -18.86 -19.49 -3.40
C ASP A 282 -18.85 -20.39 -4.65
N LEU A 283 -18.19 -21.57 -4.57
CA LEU A 283 -18.14 -22.53 -5.68
C LEU A 283 -19.53 -23.10 -6.02
N GLY A 284 -20.48 -23.02 -5.11
CA GLY A 284 -21.88 -23.40 -5.33
C GLY A 284 -22.81 -22.20 -5.58
N GLY A 285 -22.27 -20.98 -5.68
CA GLY A 285 -23.01 -19.75 -5.88
C GLY A 285 -23.47 -19.53 -7.33
N ALA A 286 -24.24 -18.47 -7.55
CA ALA A 286 -24.75 -18.08 -8.87
C ALA A 286 -23.70 -17.44 -9.78
N HIS A 287 -22.65 -16.85 -9.19
CA HIS A 287 -21.58 -16.16 -9.89
C HIS A 287 -20.22 -16.82 -9.66
N PRO A 288 -19.27 -16.70 -10.61
CA PRO A 288 -17.94 -17.27 -10.45
C PRO A 288 -17.24 -16.71 -9.20
N MET A 289 -16.73 -17.57 -8.34
CA MET A 289 -15.91 -17.18 -7.20
C MET A 289 -14.70 -16.34 -7.67
N ARG A 290 -14.46 -15.23 -7.01
CA ARG A 290 -13.22 -14.45 -7.14
C ARG A 290 -12.71 -14.17 -5.73
N ARG A 291 -11.74 -14.95 -5.26
CA ARG A 291 -11.33 -14.91 -3.85
C ARG A 291 -9.82 -14.82 -3.68
N LEU A 292 -9.40 -13.96 -2.75
CA LEU A 292 -8.02 -13.85 -2.29
C LEU A 292 -7.87 -14.62 -0.97
N LEU A 293 -7.00 -15.63 -0.96
CA LEU A 293 -6.60 -16.38 0.21
C LEU A 293 -5.30 -15.82 0.77
N GLN A 294 -5.39 -15.19 1.91
CA GLN A 294 -4.24 -14.67 2.65
C GLN A 294 -3.85 -15.57 3.82
N GLY A 295 -2.58 -15.64 4.10
CA GLY A 295 -2.08 -16.34 5.29
C GLY A 295 -0.57 -16.25 5.32
N ASP A 296 0.01 -16.34 6.50
CA ASP A 296 1.46 -16.28 6.68
C ASP A 296 2.18 -17.45 5.97
N VAL A 297 3.49 -17.34 5.84
CA VAL A 297 4.32 -18.42 5.27
C VAL A 297 4.15 -19.68 6.13
N GLY A 298 3.69 -20.76 5.48
CA GLY A 298 3.46 -22.04 6.15
C GLY A 298 2.13 -22.17 6.89
N SER A 299 1.17 -21.25 6.70
CA SER A 299 -0.21 -21.36 7.24
C SER A 299 -1.05 -22.46 6.57
N GLY A 300 -0.52 -23.16 5.56
CA GLY A 300 -1.21 -24.26 4.87
C GLY A 300 -2.10 -23.84 3.70
N LYS A 301 -1.86 -22.69 3.07
CA LYS A 301 -2.56 -22.25 1.86
C LYS A 301 -2.60 -23.30 0.76
N THR A 302 -1.51 -24.03 0.55
CA THR A 302 -1.41 -25.10 -0.46
C THR A 302 -2.38 -26.25 -0.20
N VAL A 303 -2.64 -26.61 1.06
CA VAL A 303 -3.62 -27.64 1.41
C VAL A 303 -5.04 -27.15 1.12
N VAL A 304 -5.34 -25.90 1.45
CA VAL A 304 -6.64 -25.27 1.12
C VAL A 304 -6.84 -25.24 -0.39
N ALA A 305 -5.78 -24.89 -1.16
CA ALA A 305 -5.81 -24.94 -2.62
C ALA A 305 -6.07 -26.36 -3.14
N GLY A 306 -5.45 -27.37 -2.51
CA GLY A 306 -5.69 -28.79 -2.84
C GLY A 306 -7.14 -29.21 -2.61
N CYS A 307 -7.68 -28.86 -1.45
CA CYS A 307 -9.10 -29.10 -1.15
C CYS A 307 -10.02 -28.41 -2.18
N THR A 308 -9.71 -27.17 -2.54
CA THR A 308 -10.49 -26.41 -3.53
C THR A 308 -10.41 -27.04 -4.92
N ALA A 309 -9.21 -27.50 -5.32
CA ALA A 309 -9.01 -28.21 -6.58
C ALA A 309 -9.83 -29.51 -6.62
N LEU A 310 -9.85 -30.29 -5.52
CA LEU A 310 -10.66 -31.51 -5.44
C LEU A 310 -12.16 -31.22 -5.58
N MET A 311 -12.68 -30.12 -5.01
CA MET A 311 -14.09 -29.75 -5.19
C MET A 311 -14.44 -29.54 -6.67
N ALA A 312 -13.57 -28.85 -7.44
CA ALA A 312 -13.79 -28.64 -8.86
C ALA A 312 -13.68 -29.95 -9.67
N ILE A 313 -12.67 -30.79 -9.38
CA ILE A 313 -12.45 -32.09 -10.05
C ILE A 313 -13.63 -33.05 -9.77
N GLU A 314 -14.10 -33.15 -8.53
CA GLU A 314 -15.29 -33.92 -8.15
C GLU A 314 -16.56 -33.47 -8.90
N SER A 315 -16.60 -32.24 -9.35
CA SER A 315 -17.70 -31.68 -10.14
C SER A 315 -17.53 -31.88 -11.65
N GLY A 316 -16.46 -32.53 -12.10
CA GLY A 316 -16.18 -32.81 -13.51
C GLY A 316 -15.38 -31.74 -14.24
N PHE A 317 -14.75 -30.79 -13.54
CA PHE A 317 -14.00 -29.69 -14.13
C PHE A 317 -12.49 -29.80 -13.89
N SER A 318 -11.72 -29.40 -14.87
CA SER A 318 -10.26 -29.30 -14.75
C SER A 318 -9.86 -28.06 -13.95
N VAL A 319 -8.65 -28.08 -13.41
CA VAL A 319 -8.08 -27.02 -12.57
C VAL A 319 -6.73 -26.58 -13.13
N ALA A 320 -6.48 -25.27 -13.19
CA ALA A 320 -5.18 -24.71 -13.50
C ALA A 320 -4.56 -24.07 -12.26
N LEU A 321 -3.36 -24.51 -11.85
CA LEU A 321 -2.57 -23.92 -10.77
C LEU A 321 -1.34 -23.24 -11.37
N MET A 322 -1.28 -21.93 -11.21
CA MET A 322 -0.19 -21.11 -11.73
C MET A 322 0.79 -20.72 -10.62
N ALA A 323 2.07 -20.97 -10.85
CA ALA A 323 3.17 -20.57 -9.99
C ALA A 323 4.08 -19.54 -10.70
N PRO A 324 4.71 -18.60 -9.99
CA PRO A 324 5.53 -17.53 -10.59
C PRO A 324 6.86 -18.02 -11.19
N THR A 325 7.35 -19.18 -10.76
CA THR A 325 8.63 -19.74 -11.22
C THR A 325 8.51 -21.22 -11.50
N GLU A 326 9.38 -21.74 -12.37
CA GLU A 326 9.43 -23.18 -12.71
C GLU A 326 9.68 -24.04 -11.48
N ILE A 327 10.59 -23.63 -10.60
CA ILE A 327 10.93 -24.36 -9.37
C ILE A 327 9.70 -24.50 -8.45
N LEU A 328 8.90 -23.45 -8.33
CA LEU A 328 7.65 -23.50 -7.55
C LEU A 328 6.60 -24.37 -8.22
N ALA A 329 6.47 -24.28 -9.54
CA ALA A 329 5.57 -25.14 -10.30
C ALA A 329 5.91 -26.63 -10.12
N GLU A 330 7.19 -26.99 -10.19
CA GLU A 330 7.67 -28.35 -9.94
C GLU A 330 7.47 -28.78 -8.47
N GLN A 331 7.67 -27.88 -7.53
CA GLN A 331 7.38 -28.18 -6.11
C GLN A 331 5.89 -28.46 -5.90
N HIS A 332 5.01 -27.63 -6.46
CA HIS A 332 3.58 -27.90 -6.44
C HIS A 332 3.26 -29.22 -7.11
N PHE A 333 3.82 -29.48 -8.29
CA PHE A 333 3.62 -30.73 -9.01
C PHE A 333 3.97 -31.95 -8.16
N ARG A 334 5.16 -31.95 -7.51
CA ARG A 334 5.57 -33.07 -6.63
C ARG A 334 4.63 -33.25 -5.44
N ASN A 335 4.21 -32.14 -4.81
CA ASN A 335 3.29 -32.20 -3.67
C ASN A 335 1.91 -32.71 -4.06
N PHE A 336 1.35 -32.16 -5.14
CA PHE A 336 0.03 -32.57 -5.62
C PHE A 336 0.05 -33.98 -6.20
N LYS A 337 1.13 -34.38 -6.87
CA LYS A 337 1.31 -35.75 -7.34
C LYS A 337 1.25 -36.73 -6.17
N LYS A 338 2.01 -36.48 -5.09
CA LYS A 338 1.97 -37.29 -3.87
C LYS A 338 0.55 -37.38 -3.27
N TRP A 339 -0.23 -36.29 -3.33
CA TRP A 339 -1.54 -36.22 -2.72
C TRP A 339 -2.67 -36.81 -3.59
N PHE A 340 -2.59 -36.64 -4.90
CA PHE A 340 -3.70 -36.92 -5.82
C PHE A 340 -3.51 -38.20 -6.65
N GLU A 341 -2.29 -38.68 -6.82
CA GLU A 341 -2.00 -39.92 -7.51
C GLU A 341 -2.68 -41.15 -6.84
N PRO A 342 -2.72 -41.26 -5.48
CA PRO A 342 -3.47 -42.30 -4.80
C PRO A 342 -4.99 -42.24 -5.03
N LEU A 343 -5.51 -41.04 -5.39
CA LEU A 343 -6.91 -40.85 -5.75
C LEU A 343 -7.23 -41.15 -7.25
N GLY A 344 -6.24 -41.54 -8.01
CA GLY A 344 -6.38 -41.82 -9.45
C GLY A 344 -6.55 -40.57 -10.32
N LEU A 345 -6.11 -39.40 -9.86
CA LEU A 345 -6.28 -38.16 -10.59
C LEU A 345 -5.09 -37.82 -11.49
N GLY A 346 -5.38 -37.31 -12.69
CA GLY A 346 -4.39 -36.82 -13.62
C GLY A 346 -3.78 -35.50 -13.20
N ILE A 347 -2.45 -35.38 -13.25
CA ILE A 347 -1.72 -34.16 -12.97
C ILE A 347 -0.71 -33.91 -14.06
N GLU A 348 -0.69 -32.70 -14.61
CA GLU A 348 0.25 -32.31 -15.66
C GLU A 348 1.10 -31.13 -15.24
N LEU A 349 2.40 -31.18 -15.52
CA LEU A 349 3.33 -30.05 -15.34
C LEU A 349 3.60 -29.41 -16.70
N ARG A 350 3.50 -28.06 -16.74
CA ARG A 350 3.79 -27.27 -17.93
C ARG A 350 4.58 -26.01 -17.59
N THR A 351 5.85 -26.03 -17.89
CA THR A 351 6.76 -24.89 -17.73
C THR A 351 7.41 -24.54 -19.08
N GLY A 352 8.27 -23.53 -19.11
CA GLY A 352 9.04 -23.19 -20.31
C GLY A 352 10.00 -24.30 -20.71
N SER A 353 10.58 -25.02 -19.74
CA SER A 353 11.58 -26.06 -19.94
C SER A 353 10.99 -27.49 -19.97
N THR A 354 9.88 -27.73 -19.28
CA THR A 354 9.34 -29.08 -19.05
C THR A 354 7.87 -29.16 -19.48
N LYS A 355 7.56 -30.20 -20.29
CA LYS A 355 6.20 -30.59 -20.66
C LYS A 355 6.03 -32.05 -20.33
N THR A 356 5.33 -32.40 -19.27
CA THR A 356 4.88 -33.76 -19.01
C THR A 356 3.52 -33.91 -19.71
N SER A 357 3.50 -34.59 -20.84
CA SER A 357 2.24 -35.06 -21.37
C SER A 357 2.06 -36.52 -20.91
N PRO A 358 1.00 -36.83 -20.15
CA PRO A 358 0.53 -38.21 -20.15
C PRO A 358 0.17 -38.53 -21.59
N GLY A 359 0.53 -39.72 -22.10
CA GLY A 359 0.25 -40.15 -23.45
C GLY A 359 -1.25 -40.30 -23.73
N HIS A 360 -2.00 -39.23 -23.58
CA HIS A 360 -3.38 -39.15 -23.99
C HIS A 360 -3.41 -38.96 -25.51
N GLN A 361 -3.49 -40.06 -26.23
CA GLN A 361 -4.14 -40.08 -27.55
C GLN A 361 -5.45 -39.27 -27.39
N ALA A 362 -5.82 -38.52 -28.44
CA ALA A 362 -7.00 -37.67 -28.48
C ALA A 362 -8.26 -38.45 -28.04
N VAL A 363 -8.55 -38.42 -26.75
CA VAL A 363 -9.77 -38.97 -26.18
C VAL A 363 -10.81 -37.87 -26.32
N SER A 364 -11.96 -38.20 -26.89
CA SER A 364 -13.06 -37.26 -27.14
C SER A 364 -13.66 -36.62 -25.86
N ASN A 365 -13.29 -37.07 -24.67
CA ASN A 365 -13.68 -36.47 -23.39
C ASN A 365 -12.61 -36.80 -22.32
N PRO A 366 -11.55 -35.99 -22.19
CA PRO A 366 -10.50 -36.27 -21.22
C PRO A 366 -11.01 -36.12 -19.77
N PRO A 367 -10.54 -36.96 -18.83
CA PRO A 367 -10.94 -36.83 -17.42
C PRO A 367 -10.48 -35.48 -16.83
N PRO A 368 -11.19 -34.94 -15.85
CA PRO A 368 -10.78 -33.72 -15.14
C PRO A 368 -9.35 -33.83 -14.62
N THR A 369 -8.51 -32.85 -14.96
CA THR A 369 -7.06 -32.90 -14.75
C THR A 369 -6.62 -31.62 -14.01
N LEU A 370 -5.61 -31.76 -13.12
CA LEU A 370 -4.92 -30.64 -12.49
C LEU A 370 -3.70 -30.25 -13.35
N PHE A 371 -3.76 -29.09 -13.98
CA PHE A 371 -2.64 -28.52 -14.72
C PHE A 371 -1.85 -27.59 -13.82
N ILE A 372 -0.56 -27.84 -13.62
CA ILE A 372 0.33 -27.00 -12.83
C ILE A 372 1.38 -26.41 -13.79
N GLY A 373 1.65 -25.09 -13.66
CA GLY A 373 2.65 -24.50 -14.54
C GLY A 373 2.96 -23.04 -14.24
N THR A 374 3.72 -22.44 -15.14
CA THR A 374 4.06 -21.02 -15.15
C THR A 374 3.22 -20.28 -16.20
N HIS A 375 3.73 -19.14 -16.70
CA HIS A 375 3.13 -18.45 -17.85
C HIS A 375 2.94 -19.35 -19.10
N ALA A 376 3.59 -20.50 -19.16
CA ALA A 376 3.40 -21.49 -20.22
C ALA A 376 1.94 -22.00 -20.33
N LEU A 377 1.14 -21.87 -19.27
CA LEU A 377 -0.30 -22.15 -19.30
C LEU A 377 -1.11 -21.14 -20.14
N PHE A 378 -0.53 -19.96 -20.46
CA PHE A 378 -1.18 -18.93 -21.28
C PHE A 378 -0.87 -19.01 -22.78
N THR A 379 0.12 -19.83 -23.19
CA THR A 379 0.56 -19.86 -24.58
C THR A 379 -0.58 -20.18 -25.53
N GLU A 380 -0.65 -19.45 -26.63
CA GLU A 380 -1.57 -19.71 -27.72
C GLU A 380 -1.39 -21.18 -28.24
N GLY A 381 -2.50 -21.87 -28.46
CA GLY A 381 -2.49 -23.28 -28.88
C GLY A 381 -2.54 -24.31 -27.75
N PHE A 382 -2.44 -23.90 -26.45
CA PHE A 382 -2.73 -24.82 -25.35
C PHE A 382 -4.17 -24.62 -24.88
N GLN A 383 -4.99 -25.61 -25.04
CA GLN A 383 -6.37 -25.62 -24.54
C GLN A 383 -6.44 -26.32 -23.19
N LEU A 384 -7.19 -25.76 -22.28
CA LEU A 384 -7.51 -26.31 -20.97
C LEU A 384 -8.96 -26.83 -21.05
N PRO A 385 -9.17 -28.16 -21.22
CA PRO A 385 -10.52 -28.69 -21.38
C PRO A 385 -11.31 -28.50 -20.09
N ASP A 386 -12.54 -28.06 -20.20
CA ASP A 386 -13.51 -27.91 -19.11
C ASP A 386 -12.93 -27.24 -17.87
N LEU A 387 -12.23 -26.11 -18.05
CA LEU A 387 -11.58 -25.36 -16.98
C LEU A 387 -12.60 -24.73 -16.04
N GLY A 388 -12.74 -25.27 -14.82
CA GLY A 388 -13.67 -24.78 -13.80
C GLY A 388 -13.04 -23.89 -12.73
N LEU A 389 -11.73 -24.07 -12.46
CA LEU A 389 -11.03 -23.34 -11.40
C LEU A 389 -9.62 -22.94 -11.84
N VAL A 390 -9.28 -21.69 -11.55
CA VAL A 390 -7.92 -21.15 -11.68
C VAL A 390 -7.40 -20.81 -10.27
N ILE A 391 -6.23 -21.34 -9.94
CA ILE A 391 -5.50 -21.03 -8.70
C ILE A 391 -4.23 -20.31 -9.08
N ILE A 392 -3.97 -19.13 -8.47
CA ILE A 392 -2.76 -18.34 -8.71
C ILE A 392 -2.00 -18.21 -7.39
N ASP A 393 -0.76 -18.70 -7.36
CA ASP A 393 0.12 -18.55 -6.20
C ASP A 393 1.01 -17.32 -6.35
N GLU A 394 1.27 -16.60 -5.23
CA GLU A 394 2.11 -15.40 -5.15
C GLU A 394 1.73 -14.30 -6.16
N GLN A 395 0.48 -13.85 -6.09
CA GLN A 395 -0.14 -12.88 -7.00
C GLN A 395 0.70 -11.65 -7.35
N HIS A 396 1.48 -11.13 -6.38
CA HIS A 396 2.27 -9.90 -6.56
C HIS A 396 3.32 -9.98 -7.67
N LYS A 397 3.61 -11.17 -8.18
CA LYS A 397 4.54 -11.42 -9.29
C LYS A 397 3.87 -11.46 -10.67
N PHE A 398 2.55 -11.29 -10.75
CA PHE A 398 1.79 -11.35 -12.01
C PHE A 398 1.03 -10.05 -12.31
N GLY A 399 1.09 -9.60 -13.56
CA GLY A 399 0.31 -8.46 -14.04
C GLY A 399 -1.21 -8.76 -14.13
N VAL A 400 -2.04 -7.71 -14.05
CA VAL A 400 -3.51 -7.82 -14.18
C VAL A 400 -3.91 -8.47 -15.50
N THR A 401 -3.26 -8.09 -16.60
CA THR A 401 -3.51 -8.61 -17.97
C THR A 401 -3.30 -10.12 -18.09
N GLN A 402 -2.28 -10.66 -17.42
CA GLN A 402 -1.97 -12.10 -17.46
C GLN A 402 -3.07 -12.93 -16.76
N ARG A 403 -3.61 -12.41 -15.65
CA ARG A 403 -4.72 -13.06 -14.94
C ARG A 403 -5.99 -13.10 -15.77
N GLU A 404 -6.33 -11.99 -16.43
CA GLU A 404 -7.50 -11.92 -17.31
C GLU A 404 -7.39 -12.88 -18.49
N GLN A 405 -6.21 -13.05 -19.07
CA GLN A 405 -6.00 -14.00 -20.17
C GLN A 405 -6.31 -15.44 -19.77
N LEU A 406 -5.92 -15.87 -18.54
CA LEU A 406 -6.23 -17.23 -18.08
C LEU A 406 -7.74 -17.43 -17.82
N VAL A 407 -8.38 -16.43 -17.22
CA VAL A 407 -9.83 -16.44 -16.99
C VAL A 407 -10.61 -16.47 -18.31
N ARG A 408 -10.09 -15.83 -19.38
CA ARG A 408 -10.71 -15.83 -20.70
C ARG A 408 -10.59 -17.17 -21.45
N LYS A 409 -9.62 -18.04 -21.07
CA LYS A 409 -9.49 -19.39 -21.69
C LYS A 409 -10.60 -20.36 -21.31
N GLY A 410 -11.32 -20.08 -20.21
CA GLY A 410 -12.50 -20.85 -19.78
C GLY A 410 -13.79 -20.05 -19.92
N HIS A 411 -14.92 -20.73 -19.73
CA HIS A 411 -16.23 -20.07 -19.65
C HIS A 411 -16.42 -19.46 -18.25
N TYR A 412 -15.62 -18.42 -17.91
CA TYR A 412 -15.60 -17.77 -16.59
C TYR A 412 -15.32 -18.73 -15.43
N PRO A 413 -14.16 -19.40 -15.38
CA PRO A 413 -13.81 -20.27 -14.29
C PRO A 413 -13.76 -19.50 -12.95
N HIS A 414 -13.95 -20.22 -11.85
CA HIS A 414 -13.69 -19.68 -10.52
C HIS A 414 -12.22 -19.30 -10.38
N LEU A 415 -11.93 -18.27 -9.58
CA LEU A 415 -10.58 -17.75 -9.37
C LEU A 415 -10.24 -17.76 -7.87
N LEU A 416 -9.21 -18.48 -7.49
CA LEU A 416 -8.59 -18.44 -6.18
C LEU A 416 -7.17 -17.88 -6.31
N VAL A 417 -6.93 -16.77 -5.67
CA VAL A 417 -5.61 -16.12 -5.63
C VAL A 417 -5.01 -16.32 -4.25
N MET A 418 -3.74 -16.73 -4.19
CA MET A 418 -3.03 -16.92 -2.92
C MET A 418 -1.88 -15.93 -2.77
N THR A 419 -1.63 -15.48 -1.55
CA THR A 419 -0.44 -14.68 -1.22
C THR A 419 0.11 -15.07 0.15
N ALA A 420 1.45 -15.17 0.22
CA ALA A 420 2.17 -15.34 1.48
C ALA A 420 2.65 -14.01 2.07
N THR A 421 2.50 -12.89 1.35
CA THR A 421 2.65 -11.57 1.95
C THR A 421 1.37 -11.22 2.67
N PRO A 422 1.35 -11.17 4.01
CA PRO A 422 0.21 -10.65 4.71
C PRO A 422 0.04 -9.18 4.29
N ILE A 423 -1.13 -8.87 3.72
CA ILE A 423 -1.53 -7.49 3.47
C ILE A 423 -2.50 -7.16 4.60
N PRO A 424 -2.39 -6.01 5.26
CA PRO A 424 -3.37 -5.64 6.27
C PRO A 424 -4.79 -5.87 5.75
N ARG A 425 -5.62 -6.58 6.52
CA ARG A 425 -6.95 -7.10 6.07
C ARG A 425 -7.78 -6.05 5.36
N THR A 426 -7.75 -4.85 5.85
CA THR A 426 -8.52 -3.71 5.36
C THR A 426 -7.95 -3.13 4.08
N LEU A 427 -6.64 -3.07 3.96
CA LEU A 427 -5.98 -2.66 2.72
C LEU A 427 -6.23 -3.70 1.61
N GLY A 428 -6.23 -4.98 1.94
CA GLY A 428 -6.61 -6.05 1.02
C GLY A 428 -8.02 -5.87 0.44
N LEU A 429 -8.99 -5.50 1.29
CA LEU A 429 -10.38 -5.22 0.88
C LEU A 429 -10.51 -3.97 -0.01
N THR A 430 -9.56 -3.06 0.05
CA THR A 430 -9.53 -1.83 -0.75
C THR A 430 -8.80 -2.03 -2.06
N LEU A 431 -7.66 -2.72 -2.03
CA LEU A 431 -6.79 -2.95 -3.18
C LEU A 431 -7.33 -3.99 -4.16
N TYR A 432 -7.93 -5.03 -3.61
CA TYR A 432 -8.47 -6.15 -4.36
C TYR A 432 -9.99 -6.18 -4.26
N GLY A 433 -10.62 -5.01 -4.33
CA GLY A 433 -12.05 -4.84 -4.09
C GLY A 433 -12.97 -5.64 -5.03
N ASP A 434 -12.41 -6.21 -6.10
CA ASP A 434 -13.06 -7.18 -6.98
C ASP A 434 -12.93 -8.63 -6.48
N LEU A 435 -12.12 -8.89 -5.41
CA LEU A 435 -11.96 -10.19 -4.79
C LEU A 435 -12.56 -10.21 -3.38
N ASP A 436 -13.23 -11.30 -3.02
CA ASP A 436 -13.56 -11.60 -1.63
C ASP A 436 -12.29 -12.08 -0.90
N VAL A 437 -12.13 -11.72 0.38
CA VAL A 437 -10.90 -12.02 1.12
C VAL A 437 -11.17 -13.04 2.23
N SER A 438 -10.41 -14.13 2.21
CA SER A 438 -10.30 -15.09 3.30
C SER A 438 -8.92 -15.08 3.91
N VAL A 439 -8.83 -15.22 5.23
CA VAL A 439 -7.56 -15.14 5.96
C VAL A 439 -7.37 -16.41 6.78
N ILE A 440 -6.20 -17.04 6.65
CA ILE A 440 -5.75 -18.10 7.54
C ILE A 440 -4.86 -17.45 8.60
N ASP A 441 -5.38 -17.28 9.79
CA ASP A 441 -4.71 -16.61 10.92
C ASP A 441 -4.14 -17.59 11.97
N GLU A 442 -4.35 -18.89 11.77
CA GLU A 442 -3.77 -19.94 12.59
C GLU A 442 -2.64 -20.66 11.89
N MET A 443 -1.62 -21.02 12.65
CA MET A 443 -0.52 -21.87 12.19
C MET A 443 -0.80 -23.34 12.52
N PRO A 444 -0.48 -24.27 11.59
CA PRO A 444 -0.60 -25.71 11.87
C PRO A 444 0.27 -26.11 13.06
N ALA A 445 -0.22 -27.09 13.85
CA ALA A 445 0.52 -27.67 14.98
C ALA A 445 1.79 -28.40 14.50
N GLY A 446 2.79 -28.50 15.39
CA GLY A 446 4.04 -29.25 15.12
C GLY A 446 5.13 -28.46 14.44
N ARG A 447 4.96 -27.14 14.23
CA ARG A 447 5.98 -26.26 13.69
C ARG A 447 6.98 -25.81 14.77
N GLY A 448 8.29 -25.86 14.45
CA GLY A 448 9.36 -25.41 15.35
C GLY A 448 9.29 -23.89 15.59
N LYS A 449 9.61 -23.47 16.81
CA LYS A 449 9.71 -22.05 17.15
C LYS A 449 10.88 -21.41 16.40
N ILE A 450 10.67 -20.22 15.88
CA ILE A 450 11.73 -19.41 15.25
C ILE A 450 12.11 -18.29 16.21
N LYS A 451 13.41 -18.23 16.55
CA LYS A 451 14.00 -17.11 17.30
C LYS A 451 14.74 -16.19 16.34
N THR A 452 14.48 -14.92 16.40
CA THR A 452 15.16 -13.92 15.57
C THR A 452 16.12 -13.10 16.43
N PHE A 453 17.31 -12.82 15.89
CA PHE A 453 18.36 -12.05 16.57
C PHE A 453 18.95 -11.03 15.62
N VAL A 454 19.10 -9.79 16.07
CA VAL A 454 19.86 -8.75 15.38
C VAL A 454 21.26 -8.67 16.01
N ARG A 455 22.29 -8.78 15.17
CA ARG A 455 23.68 -8.76 15.62
C ARG A 455 24.53 -7.84 14.76
N PRO A 456 25.50 -7.13 15.34
CA PRO A 456 26.46 -6.34 14.57
C PRO A 456 27.49 -7.26 13.90
N THR A 457 28.15 -6.74 12.85
CA THR A 457 29.10 -7.50 12.01
C THR A 457 30.31 -8.06 12.79
N ASP A 458 30.74 -7.41 13.88
CA ASP A 458 31.82 -7.90 14.75
C ASP A 458 31.49 -9.25 15.43
N LYS A 459 30.21 -9.64 15.47
CA LYS A 459 29.76 -10.93 16.00
C LYS A 459 29.73 -12.05 14.97
N LEU A 460 30.00 -11.79 13.69
CA LEU A 460 30.00 -12.81 12.64
C LEU A 460 30.82 -14.06 12.95
N PRO A 461 32.07 -13.97 13.49
CA PRO A 461 32.85 -15.18 13.83
C PRO A 461 32.08 -16.12 14.77
N ARG A 462 31.46 -15.57 15.82
CA ARG A 462 30.65 -16.37 16.77
C ARG A 462 29.38 -16.94 16.08
N VAL A 463 28.79 -16.22 15.15
CA VAL A 463 27.62 -16.70 14.37
C VAL A 463 28.05 -17.88 13.50
N PHE A 464 29.20 -17.84 12.85
CA PHE A 464 29.72 -18.95 12.07
C PHE A 464 30.04 -20.19 12.93
N GLU A 465 30.56 -20.00 14.14
CA GLU A 465 30.75 -21.08 15.11
C GLU A 465 29.42 -21.73 15.48
N PHE A 466 28.40 -20.93 15.77
CA PHE A 466 27.04 -21.40 16.04
C PHE A 466 26.44 -22.18 14.86
N ILE A 467 26.58 -21.67 13.63
CA ILE A 467 26.13 -22.39 12.43
C ILE A 467 26.84 -23.71 12.29
N ARG A 468 28.17 -23.75 12.51
CA ARG A 468 28.99 -24.97 12.46
C ARG A 468 28.52 -26.00 13.50
N GLU A 469 28.20 -25.57 14.72
CA GLU A 469 27.62 -26.44 15.75
C GLU A 469 26.29 -27.06 15.26
N LYS A 470 25.39 -26.26 14.71
CA LYS A 470 24.10 -26.77 14.20
C LYS A 470 24.28 -27.74 13.04
N ILE A 471 25.23 -27.47 12.14
CA ILE A 471 25.52 -28.36 11.00
C ILE A 471 26.13 -29.69 11.51
N SER A 472 27.00 -29.67 12.52
CA SER A 472 27.55 -30.89 13.11
C SER A 472 26.48 -31.76 13.77
N MET A 473 25.37 -31.18 14.20
CA MET A 473 24.19 -31.91 14.68
C MET A 473 23.29 -32.40 13.52
N GLY A 474 23.76 -32.35 12.27
CA GLY A 474 23.03 -32.78 11.07
C GLY A 474 22.04 -31.76 10.52
N ARG A 475 22.04 -30.51 10.98
CA ARG A 475 21.15 -29.43 10.48
C ARG A 475 21.76 -28.74 9.27
N GLN A 476 20.95 -27.90 8.62
CA GLN A 476 21.35 -27.13 7.46
C GLN A 476 21.11 -25.63 7.68
N ALA A 477 21.88 -24.80 6.97
CA ALA A 477 21.82 -23.35 7.09
C ALA A 477 21.68 -22.67 5.73
N TYR A 478 20.92 -21.58 5.71
CA TYR A 478 20.93 -20.60 4.65
C TYR A 478 21.79 -19.41 5.03
N VAL A 479 22.58 -18.91 4.08
CA VAL A 479 23.31 -17.64 4.18
C VAL A 479 22.87 -16.77 3.02
N VAL A 480 22.30 -15.59 3.34
CA VAL A 480 21.69 -14.71 2.34
C VAL A 480 22.41 -13.38 2.33
N TYR A 481 22.82 -12.96 1.14
CA TYR A 481 23.38 -11.63 0.88
C TYR A 481 22.39 -10.77 0.08
N PRO A 482 22.38 -9.46 0.27
CA PRO A 482 21.56 -8.57 -0.54
C PRO A 482 22.01 -8.60 -2.00
N ARG A 483 21.06 -8.40 -2.93
CA ARG A 483 21.34 -8.31 -4.35
C ARG A 483 21.98 -6.94 -4.65
N VAL A 484 23.14 -6.93 -5.31
CA VAL A 484 23.79 -5.73 -5.83
C VAL A 484 23.57 -5.72 -7.35
N GLU A 485 23.07 -4.64 -7.91
CA GLU A 485 22.63 -4.56 -9.34
C GLU A 485 23.77 -4.49 -10.37
N ASP A 486 25.04 -4.65 -9.97
CA ASP A 486 26.18 -4.41 -10.84
C ASP A 486 26.96 -5.69 -11.22
N SER A 487 27.77 -5.63 -12.30
CA SER A 487 28.67 -6.72 -12.74
C SER A 487 29.72 -7.09 -11.67
N ARG A 488 29.90 -6.28 -10.63
CA ARG A 488 30.68 -6.54 -9.43
C ARG A 488 30.05 -7.58 -8.49
N GLU A 489 28.71 -7.81 -8.62
CA GLU A 489 27.93 -8.72 -7.78
C GLU A 489 28.47 -10.16 -7.85
N VAL A 490 28.69 -10.68 -9.04
CA VAL A 490 29.15 -12.08 -9.19
C VAL A 490 30.53 -12.29 -8.58
N LYS A 491 31.44 -11.31 -8.72
CA LYS A 491 32.78 -11.39 -8.13
C LYS A 491 32.72 -11.36 -6.58
N ALA A 492 31.88 -10.48 -6.02
CA ALA A 492 31.73 -10.36 -4.58
C ALA A 492 31.11 -11.65 -3.97
N VAL A 493 30.02 -12.15 -4.56
CA VAL A 493 29.36 -13.38 -4.07
C VAL A 493 30.25 -14.61 -4.26
N THR A 494 31.04 -14.68 -5.35
CA THR A 494 31.99 -15.77 -5.58
C THR A 494 33.13 -15.73 -4.57
N ALA A 495 33.63 -14.53 -4.23
CA ALA A 495 34.67 -14.37 -3.20
C ALA A 495 34.15 -14.81 -1.81
N GLU A 496 32.91 -14.41 -1.46
CA GLU A 496 32.26 -14.85 -0.23
C GLU A 496 31.98 -16.35 -0.22
N PHE A 497 31.61 -16.93 -1.34
CA PHE A 497 31.46 -18.38 -1.47
C PHE A 497 32.75 -19.12 -1.15
N GLU A 498 33.89 -18.70 -1.68
CA GLU A 498 35.19 -19.30 -1.37
C GLU A 498 35.61 -19.08 0.09
N ASN A 499 35.28 -17.92 0.68
CA ASN A 499 35.47 -17.63 2.09
C ASN A 499 34.65 -18.60 2.98
N LEU A 500 33.35 -18.72 2.70
CA LEU A 500 32.46 -19.62 3.44
C LEU A 500 32.87 -21.11 3.28
N ARG A 501 33.36 -21.51 2.11
CA ARG A 501 33.91 -22.86 1.93
C ARG A 501 35.08 -23.15 2.89
N LYS A 502 35.99 -22.20 3.07
CA LYS A 502 37.09 -22.32 4.02
C LYS A 502 36.58 -22.36 5.47
N ILE A 503 35.66 -21.47 5.81
CA ILE A 503 35.10 -21.36 7.17
C ILE A 503 34.37 -22.65 7.55
N PHE A 504 33.58 -23.25 6.66
CA PHE A 504 32.73 -24.40 6.97
C PHE A 504 33.38 -25.76 6.66
N THR A 505 34.59 -25.83 6.17
CA THR A 505 35.29 -27.11 5.97
C THR A 505 35.22 -27.98 7.27
N PRO A 506 34.82 -29.30 7.21
CA PRO A 506 34.68 -30.15 6.03
C PRO A 506 33.27 -30.15 5.38
N PHE A 507 32.33 -29.33 5.84
CA PHE A 507 30.97 -29.29 5.32
C PHE A 507 30.90 -28.64 3.93
N ARG A 508 29.95 -29.10 3.10
CA ARG A 508 29.79 -28.62 1.74
C ARG A 508 28.92 -27.37 1.70
N VAL A 509 29.41 -26.35 0.99
CA VAL A 509 28.70 -25.11 0.71
C VAL A 509 28.21 -25.15 -0.74
N GLY A 510 26.94 -24.84 -0.98
CA GLY A 510 26.33 -24.65 -2.31
C GLY A 510 26.12 -23.16 -2.59
N LEU A 511 26.19 -22.78 -3.85
CA LEU A 511 25.97 -21.39 -4.31
C LEU A 511 24.75 -21.30 -5.21
N LEU A 512 23.88 -20.33 -4.95
CA LEU A 512 22.68 -20.07 -5.73
C LEU A 512 22.48 -18.56 -5.95
N HIS A 513 22.58 -18.11 -7.19
CA HIS A 513 22.34 -16.71 -7.56
C HIS A 513 21.61 -16.58 -8.91
N GLY A 514 21.14 -15.39 -9.27
CA GLY A 514 20.28 -15.15 -10.44
C GLY A 514 20.85 -15.64 -11.76
N ARG A 515 22.18 -15.58 -11.95
CA ARG A 515 22.86 -15.94 -13.20
C ARG A 515 23.23 -17.42 -13.35
N VAL A 516 23.02 -18.25 -12.33
CA VAL A 516 23.22 -19.71 -12.45
C VAL A 516 22.15 -20.28 -13.38
N LYS A 517 22.53 -21.19 -14.29
CA LYS A 517 21.60 -21.84 -15.23
C LYS A 517 20.55 -22.68 -14.50
N SER A 518 19.35 -22.83 -15.08
CA SER A 518 18.21 -23.51 -14.42
C SER A 518 18.58 -24.92 -13.95
N GLY A 519 19.20 -25.75 -14.81
CA GLY A 519 19.60 -27.10 -14.43
C GLY A 519 20.64 -27.19 -13.30
N GLU A 520 21.58 -26.23 -13.24
CA GLU A 520 22.56 -26.17 -12.16
C GLU A 520 21.88 -25.74 -10.84
N LYS A 521 20.93 -24.79 -10.88
CA LYS A 521 20.11 -24.42 -9.72
C LYS A 521 19.36 -25.60 -9.15
N GLU A 522 18.76 -26.42 -10.02
CA GLU A 522 18.03 -27.62 -9.62
C GLU A 522 18.94 -28.66 -8.99
N ALA A 523 20.14 -28.89 -9.54
CA ALA A 523 21.12 -29.82 -9.00
C ALA A 523 21.58 -29.40 -7.59
N VAL A 524 21.95 -28.13 -7.39
CA VAL A 524 22.35 -27.60 -6.08
C VAL A 524 21.22 -27.73 -5.08
N MET A 525 19.97 -27.43 -5.49
CA MET A 525 18.80 -27.55 -4.62
C MET A 525 18.45 -29.01 -4.31
N ALA A 526 18.65 -29.93 -5.23
CA ALA A 526 18.48 -31.37 -4.99
C ALA A 526 19.50 -31.87 -3.97
N ASP A 527 20.77 -31.48 -4.12
CA ASP A 527 21.83 -31.82 -3.16
C ASP A 527 21.61 -31.19 -1.76
N PHE A 528 21.08 -29.96 -1.71
CA PHE A 528 20.72 -29.33 -0.44
C PHE A 528 19.56 -30.07 0.24
N ARG A 529 18.49 -30.42 -0.50
CA ARG A 529 17.38 -31.22 0.02
C ARG A 529 17.81 -32.61 0.51
N ALA A 530 18.77 -33.23 -0.19
CA ALA A 530 19.32 -34.51 0.17
C ALA A 530 20.36 -34.45 1.31
N ASN A 531 20.58 -33.28 1.91
CA ASN A 531 21.60 -32.99 2.92
C ASN A 531 23.04 -33.32 2.48
N LYS A 532 23.31 -33.35 1.18
CA LYS A 532 24.67 -33.44 0.63
C LYS A 532 25.40 -32.10 0.68
N VAL A 533 24.66 -31.01 0.72
CA VAL A 533 25.10 -29.64 0.94
C VAL A 533 24.51 -29.19 2.28
N GLN A 534 25.33 -28.68 3.20
CA GLN A 534 24.91 -28.27 4.53
C GLN A 534 24.67 -26.77 4.64
N VAL A 535 25.37 -25.95 3.86
CA VAL A 535 25.22 -24.49 3.82
C VAL A 535 24.84 -24.07 2.41
N LEU A 536 23.77 -23.30 2.26
CA LEU A 536 23.38 -22.74 0.97
C LEU A 536 23.56 -21.22 1.00
N LEU A 537 24.54 -20.73 0.21
CA LEU A 537 24.73 -19.29 -0.04
C LEU A 537 23.83 -18.83 -1.16
N SER A 538 23.06 -17.75 -0.94
CA SER A 538 22.17 -17.21 -1.96
C SER A 538 22.09 -15.67 -1.90
N THR A 539 21.85 -15.01 -3.06
CA THR A 539 21.59 -13.57 -3.14
C THR A 539 20.09 -13.23 -3.14
N SER A 540 19.21 -14.16 -3.51
CA SER A 540 17.77 -13.94 -3.53
C SER A 540 17.02 -15.27 -3.36
N LEU A 541 16.87 -15.67 -2.11
CA LEU A 541 16.16 -16.92 -1.76
C LEU A 541 14.63 -16.81 -1.98
N VAL A 542 14.11 -15.59 -2.09
CA VAL A 542 12.68 -15.32 -2.27
C VAL A 542 12.13 -15.96 -3.55
N GLU A 543 12.96 -16.05 -4.59
CA GLU A 543 12.56 -16.63 -5.87
C GLU A 543 12.53 -18.17 -5.85
N VAL A 544 13.22 -18.81 -4.91
CA VAL A 544 13.43 -20.27 -4.95
C VAL A 544 12.29 -21.06 -4.33
N GLY A 545 11.46 -20.46 -3.45
CA GLY A 545 10.23 -21.10 -2.92
C GLY A 545 10.37 -22.48 -2.25
N VAL A 546 11.59 -23.01 -2.15
CA VAL A 546 11.85 -24.40 -1.80
C VAL A 546 11.73 -24.65 -0.29
N ASP A 547 11.06 -25.75 0.02
CA ASP A 547 10.87 -26.23 1.40
C ASP A 547 11.97 -27.24 1.76
N VAL A 548 12.77 -26.92 2.82
CA VAL A 548 13.77 -27.81 3.38
C VAL A 548 13.59 -27.87 4.89
N PRO A 549 12.84 -28.88 5.40
CA PRO A 549 12.52 -28.97 6.84
C PRO A 549 13.73 -29.06 7.76
N ASN A 550 14.87 -29.55 7.27
CA ASN A 550 16.11 -29.68 8.01
C ASN A 550 16.93 -28.38 8.12
N ALA A 551 16.58 -27.35 7.33
CA ALA A 551 17.22 -26.04 7.40
C ALA A 551 16.68 -25.25 8.61
N THR A 552 17.48 -25.16 9.65
CA THR A 552 17.10 -24.56 10.94
C THR A 552 17.80 -23.23 11.23
N VAL A 553 18.78 -22.84 10.43
CA VAL A 553 19.47 -21.55 10.58
C VAL A 553 19.35 -20.72 9.31
N MET A 554 19.02 -19.45 9.48
CA MET A 554 19.03 -18.43 8.45
C MET A 554 19.93 -17.29 8.90
N LEU A 555 21.01 -17.06 8.18
CA LEU A 555 21.87 -15.89 8.36
C LEU A 555 21.59 -14.92 7.22
N ILE A 556 21.29 -13.67 7.53
CA ILE A 556 21.07 -12.60 6.55
C ILE A 556 22.07 -11.49 6.80
N GLU A 557 22.96 -11.29 5.85
CA GLU A 557 23.98 -10.24 5.85
C GLU A 557 23.41 -8.91 5.35
N ASN A 558 23.89 -7.80 5.94
CA ASN A 558 23.43 -6.45 5.62
C ASN A 558 21.89 -6.34 5.59
N ALA A 559 21.27 -6.86 6.65
CA ALA A 559 19.82 -7.02 6.75
C ALA A 559 19.04 -5.70 6.58
N GLU A 560 19.68 -4.55 6.85
CA GLU A 560 19.10 -3.23 6.63
C GLU A 560 18.80 -2.89 5.17
N GLN A 561 19.39 -3.61 4.22
CA GLN A 561 19.17 -3.41 2.78
C GLN A 561 17.89 -4.11 2.28
N PHE A 562 17.32 -5.00 3.09
CA PHE A 562 16.10 -5.71 2.76
C PHE A 562 14.85 -4.98 3.30
N GLY A 563 13.76 -5.12 2.57
CA GLY A 563 12.44 -4.72 3.08
C GLY A 563 11.94 -5.64 4.19
N LEU A 564 11.07 -5.13 5.05
CA LEU A 564 10.52 -5.86 6.19
C LEU A 564 9.78 -7.13 5.74
N ALA A 565 8.93 -7.01 4.70
CA ALA A 565 8.22 -8.13 4.10
C ALA A 565 9.17 -9.19 3.50
N GLN A 566 10.29 -8.76 2.87
CA GLN A 566 11.30 -9.69 2.34
C GLN A 566 12.00 -10.47 3.45
N LEU A 567 12.41 -9.78 4.52
CA LEU A 567 13.04 -10.43 5.69
C LEU A 567 12.07 -11.44 6.35
N HIS A 568 10.79 -11.09 6.44
CA HIS A 568 9.77 -12.00 6.96
C HIS A 568 9.59 -13.23 6.06
N GLN A 569 9.56 -13.08 4.75
CA GLN A 569 9.49 -14.20 3.80
C GLN A 569 10.73 -15.10 3.88
N LEU A 570 11.92 -14.51 3.99
CA LEU A 570 13.18 -15.26 4.21
C LEU A 570 13.12 -16.04 5.52
N ARG A 571 12.75 -15.39 6.62
CA ARG A 571 12.58 -16.06 7.92
C ARG A 571 11.60 -17.24 7.85
N GLY A 572 10.52 -17.11 7.08
CA GLY A 572 9.53 -18.15 6.88
C GLY A 572 10.04 -19.40 6.12
N ARG A 573 11.28 -19.35 5.56
CA ARG A 573 11.91 -20.50 4.92
C ARG A 573 12.53 -21.49 5.91
N ILE A 574 12.73 -21.10 7.15
CA ILE A 574 13.13 -21.98 8.25
C ILE A 574 11.94 -22.27 9.18
N GLY A 575 12.12 -23.16 10.17
CA GLY A 575 11.06 -23.51 11.13
C GLY A 575 9.93 -24.36 10.54
N ARG A 576 10.19 -25.08 9.46
CA ARG A 576 9.24 -25.98 8.81
C ARG A 576 9.27 -27.42 9.34
N GLY A 577 10.28 -27.76 10.14
CA GLY A 577 10.38 -29.00 10.87
C GLY A 577 10.04 -28.82 12.36
N ALA A 578 10.17 -29.90 13.14
CA ALA A 578 9.89 -29.91 14.58
C ALA A 578 10.99 -29.22 15.43
N HIS A 579 12.12 -28.87 14.82
CA HIS A 579 13.28 -28.32 15.54
C HIS A 579 13.21 -26.79 15.66
N GLU A 580 13.72 -26.28 16.79
CA GLU A 580 13.89 -24.85 16.98
C GLU A 580 14.82 -24.27 15.89
N SER A 581 14.40 -23.15 15.32
CA SER A 581 15.11 -22.49 14.22
C SER A 581 15.56 -21.07 14.62
N HIS A 582 16.62 -20.60 13.98
CA HIS A 582 17.29 -19.35 14.35
C HIS A 582 17.46 -18.48 13.09
N CYS A 583 16.87 -17.29 13.11
CA CYS A 583 17.09 -16.25 12.10
C CYS A 583 18.02 -15.19 12.65
N ILE A 584 19.20 -15.03 12.06
CA ILE A 584 20.22 -14.11 12.51
C ILE A 584 20.39 -13.02 11.46
N LEU A 585 20.10 -11.78 11.85
CA LEU A 585 20.16 -10.60 11.02
C LEU A 585 21.43 -9.82 11.35
N ILE A 586 22.37 -9.73 10.41
CA ILE A 586 23.58 -8.94 10.58
C ILE A 586 23.36 -7.54 10.06
N SER A 587 23.61 -6.55 10.91
CA SER A 587 23.44 -5.14 10.53
C SER A 587 24.32 -4.21 11.36
N ASN A 588 24.92 -3.24 10.69
CA ASN A 588 25.61 -2.10 11.29
C ASN A 588 24.86 -0.79 11.07
N ALA A 589 23.55 -0.85 10.81
CA ALA A 589 22.74 0.32 10.52
C ALA A 589 22.83 1.37 11.63
N ARG A 590 23.16 2.60 11.24
CA ARG A 590 23.15 3.79 12.11
C ARG A 590 21.82 4.53 12.02
N ASN A 591 21.08 4.36 10.92
CA ASN A 591 19.77 4.97 10.71
C ASN A 591 18.73 4.41 11.69
N PRO A 592 18.01 5.27 12.45
CA PRO A 592 16.96 4.84 13.38
C PRO A 592 15.84 4.02 12.74
N GLU A 593 15.41 4.36 11.54
CA GLU A 593 14.35 3.64 10.82
C GLU A 593 14.75 2.19 10.49
N ALA A 594 16.01 1.98 10.05
CA ALA A 594 16.50 0.65 9.75
C ALA A 594 16.60 -0.20 11.02
N ARG A 595 17.03 0.39 12.15
CA ARG A 595 17.06 -0.32 13.46
C ARG A 595 15.66 -0.70 13.91
N GLU A 596 14.70 0.20 13.78
CA GLU A 596 13.31 -0.07 14.16
C GLU A 596 12.71 -1.21 13.33
N ARG A 597 12.96 -1.24 12.01
CA ARG A 597 12.55 -2.36 11.15
C ARG A 597 13.08 -3.71 11.65
N LEU A 598 14.36 -3.77 11.95
CA LEU A 598 14.97 -5.02 12.41
C LEU A 598 14.47 -5.43 13.80
N ARG A 599 14.21 -4.45 14.70
CA ARG A 599 13.65 -4.69 16.02
C ARG A 599 12.25 -5.33 15.95
N ILE A 600 11.39 -4.87 15.05
CA ILE A 600 10.06 -5.46 14.85
C ILE A 600 10.15 -6.95 14.51
N LEU A 601 11.11 -7.35 13.67
CA LEU A 601 11.32 -8.76 13.34
C LEU A 601 11.84 -9.59 14.51
N GLU A 602 12.59 -8.99 15.44
CA GLU A 602 13.06 -9.64 16.66
C GLU A 602 11.91 -9.82 17.67
N GLU A 603 11.00 -8.85 17.77
CA GLU A 603 9.88 -8.82 18.72
C GLU A 603 8.69 -9.68 18.31
N THR A 604 8.42 -9.83 17.01
CA THR A 604 7.25 -10.59 16.55
C THR A 604 7.53 -11.54 15.39
N THR A 605 6.83 -12.67 15.42
CA THR A 605 6.77 -13.62 14.30
C THR A 605 5.49 -13.49 13.50
N ASP A 606 4.54 -12.69 13.94
CA ASP A 606 3.24 -12.47 13.28
C ASP A 606 3.40 -11.66 12.00
N GLY A 607 3.16 -12.30 10.85
CA GLY A 607 3.31 -11.67 9.54
C GLY A 607 2.35 -10.50 9.31
N PHE A 608 1.15 -10.50 9.90
CA PHE A 608 0.20 -9.39 9.77
C PHE A 608 0.69 -8.15 10.50
N LYS A 609 1.23 -8.30 11.73
CA LYS A 609 1.83 -7.18 12.48
C LYS A 609 3.05 -6.61 11.76
N ILE A 610 3.86 -7.49 11.16
CA ILE A 610 5.02 -7.08 10.35
C ILE A 610 4.57 -6.30 9.11
N ALA A 611 3.53 -6.76 8.42
CA ALA A 611 2.99 -6.07 7.26
C ALA A 611 2.38 -4.70 7.61
N GLU A 612 1.70 -4.59 8.75
CA GLU A 612 1.19 -3.31 9.27
C GLU A 612 2.33 -2.34 9.59
N ALA A 613 3.42 -2.84 10.18
CA ALA A 613 4.59 -2.04 10.47
C ALA A 613 5.34 -1.60 9.19
N ASP A 614 5.52 -2.51 8.22
CA ASP A 614 6.13 -2.18 6.92
C ASP A 614 5.34 -1.10 6.18
N LEU A 615 4.01 -1.22 6.21
CA LEU A 615 3.11 -0.24 5.62
C LEU A 615 3.23 1.13 6.32
N LYS A 616 3.30 1.17 7.66
CA LYS A 616 3.49 2.41 8.42
C LYS A 616 4.81 3.12 8.10
N MET A 617 5.88 2.36 7.88
CA MET A 617 7.20 2.91 7.61
C MET A 617 7.36 3.41 6.17
N ARG A 618 6.83 2.70 5.18
CA ARG A 618 6.98 3.05 3.75
C ARG A 618 5.91 3.98 3.22
N GLY A 619 4.77 4.00 3.88
CA GLY A 619 3.56 4.62 3.35
C GLY A 619 2.89 3.79 2.25
N PRO A 620 1.60 4.06 1.96
CA PRO A 620 0.83 3.27 1.00
C PRO A 620 1.33 3.41 -0.46
N GLY A 621 2.01 4.51 -0.80
CA GLY A 621 2.41 4.82 -2.18
C GLY A 621 3.52 3.93 -2.75
N GLU A 622 4.45 3.46 -1.91
CA GLU A 622 5.53 2.55 -2.35
C GLU A 622 5.09 1.09 -2.41
N LEU A 623 4.22 0.68 -1.49
CA LEU A 623 3.76 -0.71 -1.41
C LEU A 623 2.83 -1.08 -2.58
N LEU A 624 2.14 -0.09 -3.12
CA LEU A 624 1.11 -0.27 -4.14
C LEU A 624 1.64 -0.20 -5.58
N GLY A 625 2.90 0.19 -5.77
CA GLY A 625 3.49 0.43 -7.09
C GLY A 625 2.59 1.36 -7.91
N ARG A 626 2.98 2.59 -8.12
CA ARG A 626 2.14 3.67 -8.70
C ARG A 626 1.34 3.28 -9.97
N GLU A 627 1.75 2.24 -10.68
CA GLU A 627 1.12 1.78 -11.93
C GLU A 627 0.32 0.47 -11.82
N GLN A 628 0.50 -0.32 -10.75
CA GLN A 628 -0.10 -1.67 -10.67
C GLN A 628 -1.42 -1.74 -9.89
N SER A 629 -1.72 -0.74 -9.03
CA SER A 629 -2.87 -0.83 -8.13
C SER A 629 -4.20 -0.39 -8.75
N GLY A 630 -4.18 0.44 -9.81
CA GLY A 630 -5.40 1.01 -10.39
C GLY A 630 -6.25 1.84 -9.41
N LEU A 631 -5.68 2.19 -8.24
CA LEU A 631 -6.34 3.00 -7.23
C LEU A 631 -6.29 4.49 -7.58
N PRO A 632 -7.35 5.24 -7.33
CA PRO A 632 -7.33 6.68 -7.46
C PRO A 632 -6.36 7.30 -6.44
N LYS A 633 -5.78 8.45 -6.79
CA LYS A 633 -4.98 9.26 -5.88
C LYS A 633 -5.92 9.95 -4.88
N PHE A 634 -5.88 9.55 -3.61
CA PHE A 634 -6.66 10.21 -2.56
C PHE A 634 -6.08 11.58 -2.22
N ARG A 635 -6.95 12.57 -2.08
CA ARG A 635 -6.60 13.94 -1.64
C ARG A 635 -6.66 14.05 -0.12
N PHE A 636 -7.65 13.41 0.49
CA PHE A 636 -7.96 13.47 1.92
C PHE A 636 -7.77 12.15 2.62
N GLY A 637 -8.02 11.04 1.93
CA GLY A 637 -7.92 9.70 2.47
C GLY A 637 -6.49 9.30 2.83
N ASP A 638 -6.35 8.69 4.00
CA ASP A 638 -5.13 8.04 4.47
C ASP A 638 -5.44 6.56 4.72
N LEU A 639 -5.03 5.71 3.79
CA LEU A 639 -5.30 4.26 3.85
C LEU A 639 -4.75 3.59 5.12
N MET A 640 -3.84 4.26 5.84
CA MET A 640 -3.23 3.76 7.08
C MET A 640 -4.07 4.07 8.31
N ASN A 641 -4.56 5.30 8.37
CA ASN A 641 -5.19 5.83 9.57
C ASN A 641 -6.72 5.86 9.48
N ASP A 642 -7.30 5.64 8.29
CA ASP A 642 -8.74 5.76 8.03
C ASP A 642 -9.45 4.39 7.87
N MET A 643 -8.99 3.36 8.56
CA MET A 643 -9.52 2.00 8.45
C MET A 643 -11.00 1.89 8.83
N ASP A 644 -11.43 2.68 9.79
CA ASP A 644 -12.82 2.81 10.21
C ASP A 644 -13.67 3.45 9.11
N LEU A 645 -13.16 4.49 8.44
CA LEU A 645 -13.84 5.16 7.32
C LEU A 645 -14.01 4.23 6.11
N ILE A 646 -12.99 3.44 5.80
CA ILE A 646 -13.05 2.44 4.71
C ILE A 646 -14.14 1.40 5.00
N ARG A 647 -14.22 0.90 6.24
CA ARG A 647 -15.29 -0.03 6.65
C ARG A 647 -16.67 0.63 6.55
N ARG A 648 -16.76 1.89 7.01
CA ARG A 648 -18.02 2.66 6.95
C ARG A 648 -18.47 2.89 5.51
N ALA A 649 -17.56 3.29 4.61
CA ALA A 649 -17.85 3.45 3.19
C ALA A 649 -18.41 2.16 2.56
N ARG A 650 -17.83 1.01 2.88
CA ARG A 650 -18.31 -0.30 2.41
C ARG A 650 -19.72 -0.62 2.93
N GLN A 651 -20.01 -0.30 4.19
CA GLN A 651 -21.35 -0.48 4.77
C GLN A 651 -22.39 0.38 4.04
N LEU A 652 -22.08 1.67 3.81
CA LEU A 652 -22.96 2.61 3.11
C LEU A 652 -23.29 2.14 1.69
N VAL A 653 -22.28 1.70 0.95
CA VAL A 653 -22.46 1.24 -0.44
C VAL A 653 -23.25 -0.08 -0.50
N ARG A 654 -23.03 -1.00 0.46
CA ARG A 654 -23.81 -2.24 0.55
C ARG A 654 -25.27 -1.95 0.86
N ALA A 655 -25.57 -1.18 1.89
CA ALA A 655 -26.92 -0.80 2.27
C ALA A 655 -27.69 -0.13 1.12
N ALA A 656 -27.04 0.73 0.34
CA ALA A 656 -27.61 1.36 -0.84
C ALA A 656 -27.89 0.37 -1.99
N GLY A 657 -27.10 -0.71 -2.08
CA GLY A 657 -27.26 -1.75 -3.10
C GLY A 657 -28.36 -2.79 -2.77
N GLU A 658 -28.67 -2.95 -1.50
CA GLU A 658 -29.69 -3.90 -0.98
C GLU A 658 -31.10 -3.28 -0.88
N THR A 659 -31.25 -1.95 -1.01
CA THR A 659 -32.56 -1.30 -1.00
C THR A 659 -33.30 -1.65 -2.28
N PRO A 660 -34.43 -2.39 -2.25
CA PRO A 660 -35.22 -2.67 -3.45
C PRO A 660 -35.68 -1.33 -4.03
N ARG A 661 -35.56 -1.16 -5.35
CA ARG A 661 -36.14 -0.02 -6.08
C ARG A 661 -37.64 0.01 -5.79
N ARG A 662 -38.07 0.78 -4.79
CA ARG A 662 -39.48 1.13 -4.60
C ARG A 662 -39.89 1.98 -5.81
N GLY A 663 -40.74 1.45 -6.66
CA GLY A 663 -41.50 2.20 -7.62
C GLY A 663 -41.20 1.89 -9.09
N GLN A 664 -41.68 0.77 -9.56
CA GLN A 664 -42.32 0.62 -10.87
C GLN A 664 -43.48 -0.35 -10.65
N THR A 665 -44.59 0.17 -10.21
CA THR A 665 -45.95 -0.33 -10.49
C THR A 665 -46.56 0.55 -11.51
#